data_3a9b90ce1e49f5000cd09d0c001818f9
#
_entry.id   3a9b90ce1e49f5000cd09d0c001818f9
#
_cell.length_a   1.000
_cell.length_b   1.000
_cell.length_c   1.000
_cell.angle_alpha   90.00
_cell.angle_beta   90.00
_cell.angle_gamma   90.00
#
_symmetry.space_group_name_H-M   'P 1'
#
loop_
_entity.id
_entity.type
_entity.pdbx_description
1 polymer ?
#
loop_
_entity_poly.entity_id
_entity_poly.type
_entity_poly.pdbx_seq_one_letter_code
_entity_poly.pdbx_strand_id
1 'polypeptide(L)'
;MKLLPYLCAIALPGLLTATAGAQGARSAADTSATTIPYFTLGDSPLALTGPSRAGVFLSAVGRRAIAMGTEDGKLELWSWPIKWLHDFELSFRVPKYTEPIAGHTIATSVTERPEGVTITYAYEQFTVKQHIFVPLDKPAIVMLLEVDAIRPLDIIARFTPDIHFAWPAALGGQYLVWNQAARAFLFSESKRTVNAFLGSPAITEASDVPAHMLAAAPPQFVLGVGNGVQRYTAPRLGEPPGRDINAHIAYIPIVLAGGQMPRDSALALYRALLAPGAAEREWARRVAHADSLRTTMLSLHSPDALLDRAVEYAKINLDESMVCNPDLGCGLVAGYGLSGGASDRPGFGWFFGGDASINSFAMTGVGQAQLVRDGALRFFAKYQRADGKITHEISQGAGHVDWYSYPYAFYHGDTSPFWILAFGEYWRQSGDAALLKELWPNVKRAYQWSLATDKNGDGLMENPSAGAGALELGDLQVGILSDIYMSGVWVTALDRVARMAESVGEPAIATQARAIRAKALATIEAKFWMPAQKQYAFALLENGTVNANVTAWAATAMAFGDLDADHGADMAAKLASSNITTDWGARPLSSASALFDPLHYNNGAVWPFVTGFVSLAEYRYHNAAAGLFTLRAIARTGFDHTLGRNPEVISGRLYKPLDTAVPQQFFATSMVITPLLRGLLGIDVDAPKRVVRIAPHLPPDWDSVSVENVPVGAGQLSFTIRRVAGAMTLDVRRRGAERSPIMVEFSPALPLGAAVTGSTTTVTRTAGDVHATTRASLIDSAQLRVSYDGGWSVVPPHMPAIVGARSTAPRVISERLVASAGVQYELRLEGLAGQAYSFRIGSSSRDASRKLAIRATGGATAALDTSSSDGTSRRVTIIFPLAGANADGYSSTTLTFSTEAP
;
A
#
# COMPACT_ATOMS: atom_id res chain seq x y z
N MET A 1 -23.33 34.54 -58.43
CA MET A 1 -23.48 34.54 -59.92
C MET A 1 -23.83 33.12 -60.32
N LYS A 2 -25.06 32.95 -60.80
CA LYS A 2 -25.67 31.89 -61.63
C LYS A 2 -25.68 30.47 -61.02
N LEU A 3 -26.74 29.86 -60.40
CA LEU A 3 -28.08 29.45 -60.95
C LEU A 3 -27.95 28.70 -62.28
N LEU A 4 -28.45 27.52 -62.51
CA LEU A 4 -29.69 26.82 -62.32
C LEU A 4 -29.63 25.39 -62.92
N PRO A 5 -30.68 24.61 -62.89
CA PRO A 5 -30.77 23.17 -62.59
C PRO A 5 -31.22 22.35 -63.81
N TYR A 6 -31.34 21.05 -63.71
CA TYR A 6 -32.21 20.24 -64.53
C TYR A 6 -32.96 19.15 -63.80
N LEU A 7 -34.23 19.30 -63.74
CA LEU A 7 -35.28 18.31 -63.54
C LEU A 7 -35.61 17.56 -64.83
N CYS A 8 -35.93 16.24 -64.72
CA CYS A 8 -36.96 15.52 -65.51
C CYS A 8 -37.02 14.13 -64.92
N ALA A 9 -38.04 13.68 -64.26
CA ALA A 9 -39.42 13.46 -64.38
C ALA A 9 -39.82 12.23 -65.25
N ILE A 10 -40.42 11.21 -64.54
CA ILE A 10 -41.60 10.39 -64.91
C ILE A 10 -41.39 9.19 -65.86
N ALA A 11 -41.62 7.96 -65.40
CA ALA A 11 -42.78 7.14 -65.77
C ALA A 11 -42.77 5.79 -65.04
N LEU A 12 -43.81 5.52 -64.26
CA LEU A 12 -44.34 4.13 -64.05
C LEU A 12 -45.13 3.67 -65.27
N PRO A 13 -45.23 2.35 -65.53
CA PRO A 13 -46.39 1.64 -65.03
C PRO A 13 -46.08 0.25 -64.48
N GLY A 14 -47.05 -0.16 -63.66
CA GLY A 14 -47.09 -1.41 -62.92
C GLY A 14 -47.61 -2.61 -63.73
N LEU A 15 -47.52 -3.74 -63.07
CA LEU A 15 -48.62 -4.75 -62.92
C LEU A 15 -48.09 -5.95 -62.12
N LEU A 16 -48.76 -6.23 -61.07
CA LEU A 16 -49.08 -7.51 -60.43
C LEU A 16 -48.63 -8.79 -61.10
N THR A 17 -48.03 -9.71 -60.35
CA THR A 17 -48.68 -10.96 -59.91
C THR A 17 -47.71 -11.93 -59.19
N ALA A 18 -48.31 -12.65 -58.26
CA ALA A 18 -48.00 -14.01 -57.80
C ALA A 18 -47.07 -14.15 -56.62
N THR A 19 -47.73 -14.38 -55.52
CA THR A 19 -47.27 -15.11 -54.35
C THR A 19 -46.67 -16.47 -54.73
N ALA A 20 -45.41 -16.66 -54.37
CA ALA A 20 -44.85 -17.99 -54.08
C ALA A 20 -44.01 -17.89 -52.83
N GLY A 21 -44.42 -18.61 -51.80
CA GLY A 21 -43.70 -18.65 -50.55
C GLY A 21 -42.27 -19.24 -50.75
N ALA A 22 -41.28 -18.39 -50.50
CA ALA A 22 -39.93 -18.83 -50.23
C ALA A 22 -39.76 -18.86 -48.73
N GLN A 23 -39.98 -20.02 -48.15
CA GLN A 23 -39.29 -20.35 -46.83
C GLN A 23 -37.80 -20.19 -47.07
N GLY A 24 -37.29 -19.04 -46.76
CA GLY A 24 -35.85 -18.79 -46.69
C GLY A 24 -35.25 -19.79 -45.71
N ALA A 25 -34.41 -20.66 -46.27
CA ALA A 25 -33.51 -21.50 -45.46
C ALA A 25 -32.82 -20.56 -44.44
N ARG A 26 -33.15 -20.69 -43.17
CA ARG A 26 -32.31 -20.18 -42.10
C ARG A 26 -30.94 -20.77 -42.29
N SER A 27 -29.99 -20.00 -42.76
CA SER A 27 -28.58 -20.25 -42.67
C SER A 27 -28.33 -20.79 -41.26
N ALA A 28 -27.63 -21.93 -41.17
CA ALA A 28 -27.22 -22.49 -39.92
C ALA A 28 -26.49 -21.37 -39.15
N ALA A 29 -27.19 -20.71 -38.24
CA ALA A 29 -26.64 -19.68 -37.41
C ALA A 29 -25.56 -20.36 -36.59
N ASP A 30 -24.38 -19.78 -36.66
CA ASP A 30 -23.23 -20.06 -35.82
C ASP A 30 -23.76 -20.12 -34.36
N THR A 31 -23.90 -21.35 -33.84
CA THR A 31 -24.31 -21.58 -32.46
C THR A 31 -23.12 -21.39 -31.54
N SER A 32 -22.45 -20.22 -31.60
CA SER A 32 -21.52 -19.82 -30.55
C SER A 32 -22.32 -19.70 -29.26
N ALA A 33 -21.91 -20.42 -28.24
CA ALA A 33 -22.56 -20.40 -26.94
C ALA A 33 -22.66 -18.95 -26.45
N THR A 34 -23.87 -18.51 -26.12
CA THR A 34 -24.10 -17.13 -25.58
C THR A 34 -23.65 -17.00 -24.14
N THR A 35 -23.24 -18.10 -23.51
CA THR A 35 -22.82 -18.19 -22.10
C THR A 35 -21.51 -18.96 -21.96
N ILE A 36 -20.86 -18.76 -20.85
CA ILE A 36 -19.70 -19.54 -20.41
C ILE A 36 -20.20 -20.60 -19.42
N PRO A 37 -19.84 -21.90 -19.58
CA PRO A 37 -20.20 -22.91 -18.59
C PRO A 37 -19.74 -22.48 -17.19
N TYR A 38 -20.58 -22.79 -16.19
CA TYR A 38 -20.23 -22.49 -14.82
C TYR A 38 -18.98 -23.25 -14.39
N PHE A 39 -18.10 -22.54 -13.69
CA PHE A 39 -16.98 -23.08 -12.93
C PHE A 39 -16.93 -22.41 -11.56
N THR A 40 -16.44 -23.11 -10.57
CA THR A 40 -16.33 -22.52 -9.23
C THR A 40 -15.19 -21.51 -9.19
N LEU A 41 -15.48 -20.34 -8.62
CA LEU A 41 -14.44 -19.34 -8.33
C LEU A 41 -13.61 -19.74 -7.09
N GLY A 42 -14.07 -20.75 -6.34
CA GLY A 42 -13.42 -21.21 -5.10
C GLY A 42 -13.56 -20.21 -3.95
N ASP A 43 -13.08 -20.64 -2.81
CA ASP A 43 -12.99 -19.82 -1.61
C ASP A 43 -11.57 -19.29 -1.46
N SER A 44 -11.41 -17.97 -1.49
CA SER A 44 -10.11 -17.35 -1.21
C SER A 44 -9.94 -17.15 0.29
N PRO A 45 -8.83 -17.61 0.90
CA PRO A 45 -8.57 -17.37 2.32
C PRO A 45 -8.38 -15.88 2.66
N LEU A 46 -8.19 -15.05 1.63
CA LEU A 46 -8.04 -13.61 1.74
C LEU A 46 -9.30 -12.84 1.30
N ALA A 47 -10.45 -13.50 1.13
CA ALA A 47 -11.67 -12.79 0.80
C ALA A 47 -12.10 -11.85 1.93
N LEU A 48 -12.38 -10.60 1.57
CA LEU A 48 -12.99 -9.60 2.44
C LEU A 48 -14.39 -9.29 1.92
N THR A 49 -15.40 -9.58 2.71
CA THR A 49 -16.80 -9.31 2.34
C THR A 49 -17.41 -8.28 3.28
N GLY A 50 -18.07 -7.29 2.72
CA GLY A 50 -18.77 -6.24 3.45
C GLY A 50 -20.03 -5.78 2.75
N PRO A 51 -20.87 -4.95 3.41
CA PRO A 51 -21.97 -4.26 2.74
C PRO A 51 -21.39 -3.32 1.67
N SER A 52 -22.08 -3.21 0.54
CA SER A 52 -21.76 -2.23 -0.50
C SER A 52 -21.95 -0.81 0.04
N ARG A 53 -20.95 0.05 -0.19
CA ARG A 53 -20.92 1.45 0.25
C ARG A 53 -20.77 2.35 -0.97
N ALA A 54 -21.75 3.23 -1.20
CA ALA A 54 -21.71 4.14 -2.32
C ALA A 54 -20.46 5.04 -2.29
N GLY A 55 -19.79 5.17 -3.42
CA GLY A 55 -18.60 6.01 -3.57
C GLY A 55 -17.32 5.44 -2.94
N VAL A 56 -17.32 4.28 -2.30
CA VAL A 56 -16.11 3.63 -1.81
C VAL A 56 -15.43 2.89 -2.94
N PHE A 57 -14.13 3.13 -3.11
CA PHE A 57 -13.32 2.61 -4.19
C PHE A 57 -13.16 1.08 -4.14
N LEU A 58 -13.12 0.46 -5.31
CA LEU A 58 -12.71 -0.92 -5.54
C LEU A 58 -11.84 -1.03 -6.79
N SER A 59 -11.03 -2.08 -6.89
CA SER A 59 -10.18 -2.34 -8.06
C SER A 59 -9.95 -3.83 -8.31
N ALA A 60 -9.92 -4.22 -9.58
CA ALA A 60 -9.37 -5.50 -10.04
C ALA A 60 -8.19 -5.20 -10.97
N VAL A 61 -7.00 -5.71 -10.62
CA VAL A 61 -5.72 -5.26 -11.19
C VAL A 61 -5.00 -6.39 -11.92
N GLY A 62 -4.51 -6.10 -13.13
CA GLY A 62 -3.54 -6.92 -13.86
C GLY A 62 -2.35 -6.09 -14.32
N ARG A 63 -1.34 -6.73 -14.90
CA ARG A 63 -0.13 -6.03 -15.38
C ARG A 63 -0.40 -5.04 -16.52
N ARG A 64 -1.42 -5.26 -17.32
CA ARG A 64 -1.69 -4.52 -18.56
C ARG A 64 -3.06 -3.87 -18.62
N ALA A 65 -3.92 -4.12 -17.64
CA ALA A 65 -5.25 -3.55 -17.56
C ALA A 65 -5.71 -3.44 -16.11
N ILE A 66 -6.70 -2.60 -15.87
CA ILE A 66 -7.34 -2.41 -14.56
C ILE A 66 -8.82 -2.07 -14.76
N ALA A 67 -9.67 -2.65 -13.92
CA ALA A 67 -11.02 -2.18 -13.67
C ALA A 67 -11.03 -1.48 -12.31
N MET A 68 -11.39 -0.23 -12.30
CA MET A 68 -11.58 0.58 -11.09
C MET A 68 -13.04 0.99 -10.99
N GLY A 69 -13.49 1.27 -9.78
CA GLY A 69 -14.86 1.73 -9.61
C GLY A 69 -15.21 1.98 -8.16
N THR A 70 -16.52 1.87 -7.90
CA THR A 70 -17.08 2.01 -6.56
C THR A 70 -17.89 0.78 -6.19
N GLU A 71 -17.97 0.50 -4.89
CA GLU A 71 -18.64 -0.71 -4.36
C GLU A 71 -20.13 -0.80 -4.77
N ASP A 72 -20.75 0.30 -5.19
CA ASP A 72 -22.10 0.34 -5.73
C ASP A 72 -22.21 -0.02 -7.24
N GLY A 73 -21.07 -0.33 -7.89
CA GLY A 73 -21.04 -0.94 -9.22
C GLY A 73 -20.84 0.01 -10.38
N LYS A 74 -20.40 1.24 -10.16
CA LYS A 74 -19.96 2.14 -11.22
C LYS A 74 -18.49 1.89 -11.50
N LEU A 75 -18.12 1.61 -12.75
CA LEU A 75 -16.77 1.20 -13.12
C LEU A 75 -16.14 2.13 -14.17
N GLU A 76 -14.81 2.20 -14.12
CA GLU A 76 -13.92 2.82 -15.09
C GLU A 76 -12.93 1.76 -15.57
N LEU A 77 -12.74 1.62 -16.90
CA LEU A 77 -11.97 0.53 -17.48
C LEU A 77 -10.78 1.04 -18.28
N TRP A 78 -9.59 0.51 -17.97
CA TRP A 78 -8.34 0.86 -18.61
C TRP A 78 -7.59 -0.37 -19.13
N SER A 79 -6.89 -0.22 -20.26
CA SER A 79 -5.72 -1.03 -20.60
C SER A 79 -4.55 -0.10 -20.91
N TRP A 80 -3.49 -0.24 -20.14
CA TRP A 80 -2.40 0.74 -20.13
C TRP A 80 -1.81 0.99 -21.52
N PRO A 81 -1.64 2.27 -21.91
CA PRO A 81 -1.91 3.50 -21.15
C PRO A 81 -3.27 4.16 -21.47
N ILE A 82 -4.29 3.42 -21.87
CA ILE A 82 -5.52 3.92 -22.45
C ILE A 82 -6.70 3.72 -21.51
N LYS A 83 -7.44 4.80 -21.26
CA LYS A 83 -8.79 4.79 -20.73
C LYS A 83 -9.78 4.48 -21.85
N TRP A 84 -10.73 3.59 -21.61
CA TRP A 84 -11.73 3.22 -22.60
C TRP A 84 -13.09 3.82 -22.32
N LEU A 85 -13.48 3.84 -21.05
CA LEU A 85 -14.80 4.29 -20.63
C LEU A 85 -14.81 4.57 -19.12
N HIS A 86 -15.84 5.28 -18.71
CA HIS A 86 -16.25 5.47 -17.33
C HIS A 86 -17.76 5.29 -17.16
N ASP A 87 -18.27 5.36 -15.93
CA ASP A 87 -19.68 5.17 -15.59
C ASP A 87 -20.28 3.90 -16.21
N PHE A 88 -19.49 2.81 -16.32
CA PHE A 88 -20.07 1.53 -16.66
C PHE A 88 -20.92 1.05 -15.49
N GLU A 89 -22.21 0.87 -15.71
CA GLU A 89 -23.15 0.40 -14.70
C GLU A 89 -24.15 -0.61 -15.26
N LEU A 90 -24.67 -1.47 -14.40
CA LEU A 90 -25.75 -2.39 -14.71
C LEU A 90 -27.07 -1.82 -14.22
N SER A 91 -28.13 -2.04 -15.01
CA SER A 91 -29.51 -1.87 -14.58
C SER A 91 -30.35 -3.07 -15.02
N PHE A 92 -31.48 -3.26 -14.39
CA PHE A 92 -32.24 -4.51 -14.44
C PHE A 92 -33.69 -4.21 -14.84
N ARG A 93 -34.10 -4.74 -15.98
CA ARG A 93 -35.49 -4.59 -16.51
C ARG A 93 -36.27 -5.82 -16.11
N VAL A 94 -37.28 -5.64 -15.29
CA VAL A 94 -38.20 -6.68 -14.85
C VAL A 94 -39.54 -6.48 -15.56
N PRO A 95 -40.21 -7.54 -16.05
CA PRO A 95 -41.52 -7.41 -16.70
C PRO A 95 -42.54 -6.68 -15.80
N LYS A 96 -43.29 -5.76 -16.37
CA LYS A 96 -44.29 -4.89 -15.74
C LYS A 96 -43.77 -3.71 -14.94
N TYR A 97 -42.44 -3.52 -14.82
CA TYR A 97 -41.87 -2.29 -14.31
C TYR A 97 -41.70 -1.31 -15.48
N THR A 98 -42.04 -0.05 -15.26
CA THR A 98 -41.93 0.98 -16.28
C THR A 98 -40.48 1.35 -16.58
N GLU A 99 -39.68 1.47 -15.53
CA GLU A 99 -38.29 1.86 -15.64
C GLU A 99 -37.37 0.72 -15.16
N PRO A 100 -36.17 0.59 -15.73
CA PRO A 100 -35.14 -0.32 -15.22
C PRO A 100 -34.69 0.07 -13.81
N ILE A 101 -34.41 -0.92 -12.98
CA ILE A 101 -33.89 -0.74 -11.63
C ILE A 101 -32.40 -0.49 -11.76
N ALA A 102 -31.91 0.65 -11.31
CA ALA A 102 -30.49 0.98 -11.36
C ALA A 102 -29.69 0.14 -10.38
N GLY A 103 -28.58 -0.50 -10.84
CA GLY A 103 -27.77 -1.42 -10.04
C GLY A 103 -27.21 -0.76 -8.79
N HIS A 104 -26.71 0.47 -8.88
CA HIS A 104 -26.14 1.19 -7.75
C HIS A 104 -27.10 1.41 -6.58
N THR A 105 -28.42 1.34 -6.82
CA THR A 105 -29.45 1.47 -5.76
C THR A 105 -29.75 0.16 -5.04
N ILE A 106 -29.33 -0.99 -5.59
CA ILE A 106 -29.61 -2.34 -5.08
C ILE A 106 -28.36 -3.20 -4.91
N ALA A 107 -27.17 -2.59 -5.00
CA ALA A 107 -25.93 -3.24 -4.63
C ALA A 107 -25.93 -3.46 -3.12
N THR A 108 -25.86 -4.71 -2.68
CA THR A 108 -26.02 -5.08 -1.26
C THR A 108 -24.72 -5.46 -0.59
N SER A 109 -23.81 -6.09 -1.32
CA SER A 109 -22.52 -6.50 -0.78
C SER A 109 -21.44 -6.50 -1.85
N VAL A 110 -20.19 -6.34 -1.37
CA VAL A 110 -18.98 -6.49 -2.15
C VAL A 110 -18.07 -7.52 -1.52
N THR A 111 -17.39 -8.32 -2.34
CA THR A 111 -16.32 -9.22 -1.91
C THR A 111 -15.07 -8.91 -2.70
N GLU A 112 -14.04 -8.43 -2.01
CA GLU A 112 -12.69 -8.21 -2.52
C GLU A 112 -11.84 -9.46 -2.31
N ARG A 113 -11.08 -9.87 -3.33
CA ARG A 113 -10.11 -10.98 -3.31
C ARG A 113 -8.90 -10.61 -4.13
N PRO A 114 -7.74 -11.22 -3.89
CA PRO A 114 -6.57 -11.04 -4.77
C PRO A 114 -6.83 -11.38 -6.23
N GLU A 115 -7.76 -12.28 -6.49
CA GLU A 115 -8.11 -12.77 -7.83
C GLU A 115 -9.06 -11.81 -8.57
N GLY A 116 -9.88 -11.04 -7.86
CA GLY A 116 -10.89 -10.15 -8.43
C GLY A 116 -11.96 -9.73 -7.43
N VAL A 117 -12.96 -9.01 -7.91
CA VAL A 117 -14.01 -8.41 -7.11
C VAL A 117 -15.37 -9.01 -7.47
N THR A 118 -16.25 -9.17 -6.50
CA THR A 118 -17.66 -9.57 -6.71
C THR A 118 -18.58 -8.53 -6.11
N ILE A 119 -19.48 -7.97 -6.92
CA ILE A 119 -20.58 -7.08 -6.48
C ILE A 119 -21.88 -7.89 -6.56
N THR A 120 -22.67 -7.87 -5.49
CA THR A 120 -23.96 -8.54 -5.41
C THR A 120 -25.09 -7.50 -5.47
N TYR A 121 -25.94 -7.63 -6.46
CA TYR A 121 -27.17 -6.87 -6.61
C TYR A 121 -28.34 -7.77 -6.18
N ALA A 122 -29.16 -7.31 -5.27
CA ALA A 122 -30.30 -8.09 -4.78
C ALA A 122 -31.59 -7.28 -4.80
N TYR A 123 -32.61 -7.86 -5.38
CA TYR A 123 -33.96 -7.32 -5.43
C TYR A 123 -34.97 -8.45 -5.14
N GLU A 124 -36.23 -8.13 -4.88
CA GLU A 124 -37.24 -9.13 -4.48
C GLU A 124 -37.40 -10.28 -5.47
N GLN A 125 -37.06 -10.09 -6.75
CA GLN A 125 -37.29 -11.06 -7.83
C GLN A 125 -36.03 -11.68 -8.40
N PHE A 126 -34.83 -11.16 -8.02
CA PHE A 126 -33.55 -11.65 -8.53
C PHE A 126 -32.38 -11.31 -7.63
N THR A 127 -31.32 -12.10 -7.77
CA THR A 127 -29.97 -11.77 -7.33
C THR A 127 -29.03 -11.92 -8.51
N VAL A 128 -28.20 -10.90 -8.75
CA VAL A 128 -27.15 -10.94 -9.74
C VAL A 128 -25.81 -10.69 -9.06
N LYS A 129 -24.84 -11.57 -9.30
CA LYS A 129 -23.45 -11.36 -8.88
C LYS A 129 -22.62 -11.02 -10.11
N GLN A 130 -21.94 -9.89 -10.05
CA GLN A 130 -20.99 -9.44 -11.06
C GLN A 130 -19.57 -9.74 -10.53
N HIS A 131 -18.94 -10.79 -11.07
CA HIS A 131 -17.56 -11.14 -10.80
C HIS A 131 -16.67 -10.44 -11.81
N ILE A 132 -15.75 -9.59 -11.33
CA ILE A 132 -14.85 -8.77 -12.15
C ILE A 132 -13.43 -9.24 -11.90
N PHE A 133 -12.71 -9.61 -12.95
CA PHE A 133 -11.29 -9.92 -12.85
C PHE A 133 -10.52 -9.46 -14.09
N VAL A 134 -9.24 -9.24 -13.91
CA VAL A 134 -8.32 -8.84 -14.97
C VAL A 134 -7.30 -9.95 -15.16
N PRO A 135 -7.19 -10.57 -16.34
CA PRO A 135 -6.12 -11.52 -16.63
C PRO A 135 -4.74 -10.92 -16.34
N LEU A 136 -3.83 -11.70 -15.74
CA LEU A 136 -2.58 -11.16 -15.20
C LEU A 136 -1.76 -10.38 -16.23
N ASP A 137 -1.59 -10.93 -17.45
CA ASP A 137 -0.67 -10.39 -18.46
C ASP A 137 -1.36 -9.94 -19.75
N LYS A 138 -2.70 -9.85 -19.76
CA LYS A 138 -3.46 -9.46 -20.95
C LYS A 138 -4.09 -8.08 -20.78
N PRO A 139 -4.14 -7.25 -21.85
CA PRO A 139 -4.86 -5.98 -21.82
C PRO A 139 -6.37 -6.24 -22.01
N ALA A 140 -6.99 -6.80 -20.98
CA ALA A 140 -8.39 -7.19 -21.01
C ALA A 140 -9.01 -7.21 -19.60
N ILE A 141 -10.31 -7.03 -19.54
CA ILE A 141 -11.14 -7.13 -18.33
C ILE A 141 -12.26 -8.11 -18.62
N VAL A 142 -12.51 -9.03 -17.70
CA VAL A 142 -13.56 -10.04 -17.79
C VAL A 142 -14.56 -9.84 -16.65
N MET A 143 -15.83 -9.74 -16.99
CA MET A 143 -16.93 -9.73 -16.04
C MET A 143 -17.80 -10.97 -16.30
N LEU A 144 -18.11 -11.70 -15.24
CA LEU A 144 -18.98 -12.87 -15.30
C LEU A 144 -20.21 -12.59 -14.45
N LEU A 145 -21.40 -12.64 -15.08
CA LEU A 145 -22.66 -12.44 -14.37
C LEU A 145 -23.27 -13.81 -14.02
N GLU A 146 -23.42 -14.04 -12.73
CA GLU A 146 -24.19 -15.14 -12.17
C GLU A 146 -25.59 -14.62 -11.84
N VAL A 147 -26.64 -15.22 -12.44
CA VAL A 147 -28.00 -14.73 -12.35
C VAL A 147 -28.88 -15.77 -11.67
N ASP A 148 -29.59 -15.33 -10.62
CA ASP A 148 -30.65 -16.09 -9.94
C ASP A 148 -31.92 -15.25 -9.99
N ALA A 149 -32.88 -15.60 -10.83
CA ALA A 149 -34.09 -14.82 -11.05
C ALA A 149 -35.33 -15.70 -11.17
N ILE A 150 -36.41 -15.35 -10.44
CA ILE A 150 -37.69 -16.07 -10.45
C ILE A 150 -38.59 -15.70 -11.63
N ARG A 151 -38.22 -14.68 -12.39
CA ARG A 151 -38.92 -14.19 -13.59
C ARG A 151 -37.93 -13.83 -14.68
N PRO A 152 -38.34 -13.70 -15.95
CA PRO A 152 -37.48 -13.18 -17.00
C PRO A 152 -36.86 -11.86 -16.60
N LEU A 153 -35.57 -11.68 -16.88
CA LEU A 153 -34.78 -10.51 -16.53
C LEU A 153 -33.97 -10.09 -17.75
N ASP A 154 -33.97 -8.80 -18.08
CA ASP A 154 -32.99 -8.22 -18.99
C ASP A 154 -31.98 -7.43 -18.15
N ILE A 155 -30.68 -7.63 -18.42
CA ILE A 155 -29.60 -6.85 -17.80
C ILE A 155 -29.14 -5.83 -18.84
N ILE A 156 -29.19 -4.56 -18.48
CA ILE A 156 -28.78 -3.45 -19.33
C ILE A 156 -27.44 -2.96 -18.80
N ALA A 157 -26.40 -3.02 -19.64
CA ALA A 157 -25.11 -2.40 -19.37
C ALA A 157 -25.04 -1.06 -20.11
N ARG A 158 -24.77 0.02 -19.35
CA ARG A 158 -24.63 1.39 -19.85
C ARG A 158 -23.24 1.89 -19.50
N PHE A 159 -22.65 2.74 -20.36
CA PHE A 159 -21.32 3.29 -20.14
C PHE A 159 -21.12 4.60 -20.89
N THR A 160 -20.18 5.42 -20.45
CA THR A 160 -19.72 6.61 -21.17
C THR A 160 -18.38 6.30 -21.85
N PRO A 161 -18.30 6.28 -23.17
CA PRO A 161 -17.04 6.11 -23.89
C PRO A 161 -16.09 7.26 -23.61
N ASP A 162 -14.82 6.96 -23.34
CA ASP A 162 -13.83 7.97 -22.99
C ASP A 162 -12.44 7.47 -23.40
N ILE A 163 -12.16 7.50 -24.72
CA ILE A 163 -10.93 6.95 -25.28
C ILE A 163 -9.81 7.98 -25.15
N HIS A 164 -9.01 7.87 -24.10
CA HIS A 164 -7.89 8.76 -23.84
C HIS A 164 -6.62 7.99 -23.54
N PHE A 165 -5.46 8.50 -23.97
CA PHE A 165 -4.23 8.18 -23.31
C PHE A 165 -4.20 8.83 -21.91
N ALA A 166 -3.51 8.19 -20.98
CA ALA A 166 -3.22 8.85 -19.72
C ALA A 166 -2.54 10.22 -19.99
N TRP A 167 -2.99 11.24 -19.24
CA TRP A 167 -2.47 12.60 -19.36
C TRP A 167 -0.92 12.61 -19.34
N PRO A 168 -0.21 13.47 -20.10
CA PRO A 168 -0.69 14.54 -20.97
C PRO A 168 -0.81 14.13 -22.43
N ALA A 169 -0.73 12.85 -22.77
CA ALA A 169 -0.87 12.41 -24.16
C ALA A 169 -2.33 12.49 -24.63
N ALA A 170 -2.51 12.70 -25.92
CA ALA A 170 -3.83 12.84 -26.53
C ALA A 170 -4.02 11.87 -27.69
N LEU A 171 -5.26 11.45 -27.89
CA LEU A 171 -5.71 10.74 -29.07
C LEU A 171 -6.55 11.68 -29.94
N GLY A 172 -6.37 11.59 -31.24
CA GLY A 172 -7.22 12.30 -32.20
C GLY A 172 -8.28 11.41 -32.80
N GLY A 173 -9.40 12.00 -33.25
CA GLY A 173 -10.39 11.33 -34.06
C GLY A 173 -10.93 10.01 -33.51
N GLN A 174 -11.44 10.03 -32.31
CA GLN A 174 -12.01 8.87 -31.60
C GLN A 174 -13.36 8.46 -32.20
N TYR A 175 -13.66 7.15 -32.20
CA TYR A 175 -14.97 6.66 -32.59
C TYR A 175 -15.37 5.36 -31.92
N LEU A 176 -16.65 5.17 -31.77
CA LEU A 176 -17.30 3.97 -31.27
C LEU A 176 -18.23 3.43 -32.33
N VAL A 177 -18.15 2.12 -32.63
CA VAL A 177 -18.97 1.49 -33.66
C VAL A 177 -19.46 0.13 -33.16
N TRP A 178 -20.76 -0.12 -33.34
CA TRP A 178 -21.32 -1.45 -33.11
C TRP A 178 -20.84 -2.44 -34.17
N ASN A 179 -20.28 -3.56 -33.76
CA ASN A 179 -19.87 -4.69 -34.62
C ASN A 179 -20.82 -5.85 -34.40
N GLN A 180 -21.77 -6.01 -35.30
CA GLN A 180 -22.78 -7.05 -35.23
C GLN A 180 -22.17 -8.48 -35.20
N ALA A 181 -21.11 -8.74 -35.97
CA ALA A 181 -20.51 -10.06 -36.08
C ALA A 181 -19.74 -10.48 -34.80
N ALA A 182 -19.23 -9.51 -34.05
CA ALA A 182 -18.60 -9.73 -32.78
C ALA A 182 -19.56 -9.59 -31.58
N ARG A 183 -20.75 -9.04 -31.78
CA ARG A 183 -21.68 -8.60 -30.73
C ARG A 183 -20.95 -7.74 -29.68
N ALA A 184 -20.24 -6.72 -30.17
CA ALA A 184 -19.41 -5.86 -29.35
C ALA A 184 -19.31 -4.46 -29.94
N PHE A 185 -19.13 -3.46 -29.09
CA PHE A 185 -18.68 -2.15 -29.50
C PHE A 185 -17.19 -2.16 -29.79
N LEU A 186 -16.78 -1.66 -30.93
CA LEU A 186 -15.39 -1.38 -31.29
C LEU A 186 -15.09 0.08 -30.90
N PHE A 187 -14.16 0.24 -29.98
CA PHE A 187 -13.47 1.50 -29.65
C PHE A 187 -12.25 1.64 -30.55
N SER A 188 -12.07 2.78 -31.21
CA SER A 188 -10.92 2.99 -32.10
C SER A 188 -10.63 4.50 -32.26
N GLU A 189 -9.50 4.80 -32.91
CA GLU A 189 -9.08 6.18 -33.23
C GLU A 189 -8.69 6.30 -34.72
N SER A 190 -8.46 7.53 -35.17
CA SER A 190 -8.27 7.84 -36.62
C SER A 190 -7.11 7.10 -37.28
N LYS A 191 -6.03 6.82 -36.57
CA LYS A 191 -4.87 6.05 -37.06
C LYS A 191 -5.07 4.55 -37.00
N ARG A 192 -6.10 4.08 -36.31
CA ARG A 192 -6.45 2.65 -36.12
C ARG A 192 -5.34 1.82 -35.46
N THR A 193 -4.49 2.44 -34.68
CA THR A 193 -3.42 1.78 -33.90
C THR A 193 -3.85 1.42 -32.49
N VAL A 194 -4.96 2.03 -32.04
CA VAL A 194 -5.56 1.84 -30.72
C VAL A 194 -6.96 1.26 -30.92
N ASN A 195 -7.18 0.04 -30.46
CA ASN A 195 -8.44 -0.68 -30.67
C ASN A 195 -8.81 -1.54 -29.46
N ALA A 196 -10.10 -1.53 -29.08
CA ALA A 196 -10.66 -2.48 -28.12
C ALA A 196 -12.07 -2.89 -28.50
N PHE A 197 -12.49 -4.05 -28.04
CA PHE A 197 -13.86 -4.55 -28.15
C PHE A 197 -14.47 -4.71 -26.75
N LEU A 198 -15.67 -4.13 -26.55
CA LEU A 198 -16.50 -4.34 -25.37
C LEU A 198 -17.81 -4.99 -25.79
N GLY A 199 -18.08 -6.17 -25.25
CA GLY A 199 -19.33 -6.86 -25.62
C GLY A 199 -19.52 -8.20 -24.93
N SER A 200 -20.54 -8.90 -25.43
CA SER A 200 -20.94 -10.23 -24.95
C SER A 200 -21.66 -10.99 -26.07
N PRO A 201 -21.46 -12.28 -26.20
CA PRO A 201 -22.28 -13.10 -27.12
C PRO A 201 -23.76 -13.15 -26.73
N ALA A 202 -24.11 -12.78 -25.49
CA ALA A 202 -25.49 -12.75 -24.99
C ALA A 202 -26.25 -11.45 -25.33
N ILE A 203 -25.63 -10.47 -25.99
CA ILE A 203 -26.28 -9.20 -26.33
C ILE A 203 -27.43 -9.46 -27.32
N THR A 204 -28.61 -9.00 -26.92
CA THR A 204 -29.83 -9.06 -27.76
C THR A 204 -30.12 -7.73 -28.47
N GLU A 205 -29.82 -6.62 -27.80
CA GLU A 205 -30.04 -5.27 -28.28
C GLU A 205 -28.80 -4.40 -27.97
N ALA A 206 -28.47 -3.48 -28.86
CA ALA A 206 -27.40 -2.50 -28.65
C ALA A 206 -27.85 -1.14 -29.21
N SER A 207 -27.41 -0.05 -28.57
CA SER A 207 -27.63 1.31 -29.04
C SER A 207 -27.02 1.51 -30.41
N ASP A 208 -27.74 2.23 -31.27
CA ASP A 208 -27.16 2.82 -32.47
C ASP A 208 -26.31 4.04 -32.03
N VAL A 209 -25.04 4.01 -32.36
CA VAL A 209 -24.09 5.06 -31.95
C VAL A 209 -23.60 5.80 -33.21
N PRO A 210 -23.75 7.13 -33.27
CA PRO A 210 -23.15 7.91 -34.33
C PRO A 210 -21.66 7.71 -34.41
N ALA A 211 -21.10 7.61 -35.61
CA ALA A 211 -19.70 7.27 -35.86
C ALA A 211 -18.65 8.16 -35.12
N HIS A 212 -19.03 9.30 -34.60
CA HIS A 212 -18.14 10.28 -33.98
C HIS A 212 -18.37 10.49 -32.49
N MET A 213 -18.85 9.54 -31.76
CA MET A 213 -18.97 9.57 -30.29
C MET A 213 -19.68 10.79 -29.66
N LEU A 214 -20.35 11.58 -30.44
CA LEU A 214 -21.11 12.74 -29.98
C LEU A 214 -22.56 12.35 -29.65
N ALA A 215 -22.77 11.14 -29.16
CA ALA A 215 -24.08 10.66 -28.77
C ALA A 215 -24.66 11.53 -27.66
N ALA A 216 -25.88 11.97 -27.82
CA ALA A 216 -26.59 12.75 -26.80
C ALA A 216 -26.90 11.94 -25.54
N ALA A 217 -26.81 10.62 -25.60
CA ALA A 217 -26.96 9.69 -24.47
C ALA A 217 -25.87 8.63 -24.46
N PRO A 218 -25.42 8.19 -23.29
CA PRO A 218 -24.45 7.10 -23.16
C PRO A 218 -24.95 5.84 -23.86
N PRO A 219 -24.06 5.13 -24.60
CA PRO A 219 -24.37 3.84 -25.21
C PRO A 219 -24.75 2.78 -24.18
N GLN A 220 -25.60 1.85 -24.61
CA GLN A 220 -25.98 0.71 -23.78
C GLN A 220 -26.20 -0.54 -24.66
N PHE A 221 -26.16 -1.69 -24.02
CA PHE A 221 -26.56 -2.96 -24.61
C PHE A 221 -27.35 -3.79 -23.59
N VAL A 222 -28.21 -4.65 -24.13
CA VAL A 222 -29.10 -5.51 -23.33
C VAL A 222 -28.63 -6.94 -23.44
N LEU A 223 -28.51 -7.60 -22.32
CA LEU A 223 -28.22 -9.02 -22.18
C LEU A 223 -29.54 -9.74 -21.86
N GLY A 224 -30.01 -10.58 -22.75
CA GLY A 224 -31.15 -11.43 -22.50
C GLY A 224 -30.80 -12.62 -21.62
N VAL A 225 -31.48 -12.78 -20.49
CA VAL A 225 -31.31 -13.92 -19.60
C VAL A 225 -32.25 -15.02 -20.01
N GLY A 226 -31.77 -15.95 -20.85
CA GLY A 226 -32.54 -17.11 -21.27
C GLY A 226 -32.64 -18.22 -20.22
N ASN A 227 -33.56 -19.16 -20.43
CA ASN A 227 -33.83 -20.29 -19.50
C ASN A 227 -32.61 -21.15 -19.12
N GLY A 228 -31.53 -21.13 -19.92
CA GLY A 228 -30.30 -21.88 -19.64
C GLY A 228 -29.33 -21.21 -18.64
N VAL A 229 -29.62 -20.01 -18.17
CA VAL A 229 -28.79 -19.22 -17.22
C VAL A 229 -29.50 -19.03 -15.88
N GLN A 230 -30.82 -19.15 -15.88
CA GLN A 230 -31.63 -19.03 -14.65
C GLN A 230 -31.47 -20.24 -13.75
N ARG A 231 -31.15 -19.98 -12.50
CA ARG A 231 -30.93 -20.97 -11.46
C ARG A 231 -32.20 -21.52 -10.86
N TYR A 232 -33.30 -20.78 -10.92
CA TYR A 232 -34.54 -21.10 -10.21
C TYR A 232 -35.70 -21.31 -11.17
N THR A 233 -36.19 -22.52 -11.21
CA THR A 233 -37.55 -22.82 -11.64
C THR A 233 -38.42 -22.99 -10.38
N ALA A 234 -39.35 -22.07 -10.16
CA ALA A 234 -40.34 -22.25 -9.10
C ALA A 234 -40.99 -23.64 -9.22
N PRO A 235 -41.01 -24.48 -8.19
CA PRO A 235 -41.70 -25.74 -8.24
C PRO A 235 -43.18 -25.48 -8.58
N ARG A 236 -43.72 -26.20 -9.53
CA ARG A 236 -45.18 -26.16 -9.78
C ARG A 236 -45.85 -26.64 -8.52
N LEU A 237 -46.98 -26.04 -8.19
CA LEU A 237 -47.77 -26.42 -7.02
C LEU A 237 -48.03 -27.92 -7.04
N GLY A 238 -47.50 -28.69 -6.06
CA GLY A 238 -47.65 -30.14 -5.99
C GLY A 238 -46.45 -30.98 -6.46
N GLU A 239 -45.38 -30.33 -7.02
CA GLU A 239 -44.15 -31.06 -7.31
C GLU A 239 -43.22 -31.02 -6.07
N PRO A 240 -42.54 -32.13 -5.75
CA PRO A 240 -41.51 -32.11 -4.72
C PRO A 240 -40.39 -31.15 -5.13
N PRO A 241 -39.72 -30.46 -4.18
CA PRO A 241 -38.61 -29.58 -4.52
C PRO A 241 -37.61 -30.32 -5.41
N GLY A 242 -37.47 -29.82 -6.65
CA GLY A 242 -36.65 -30.47 -7.68
C GLY A 242 -35.26 -30.74 -7.15
N ARG A 243 -34.65 -31.83 -7.55
CA ARG A 243 -33.26 -32.13 -7.29
C ARG A 243 -32.41 -30.98 -7.75
N ASP A 244 -31.63 -30.44 -6.82
CA ASP A 244 -30.55 -29.45 -7.08
C ASP A 244 -31.01 -28.05 -7.47
N ILE A 245 -31.81 -27.43 -6.63
CA ILE A 245 -32.13 -25.99 -6.70
C ILE A 245 -30.90 -25.09 -6.57
N ASN A 246 -29.70 -25.64 -6.35
CA ASN A 246 -28.42 -24.96 -6.19
C ASN A 246 -27.46 -25.16 -7.36
N ALA A 247 -27.85 -25.80 -8.46
CA ALA A 247 -26.98 -25.98 -9.61
C ALA A 247 -26.76 -24.66 -10.37
N HIS A 248 -25.54 -24.15 -10.31
CA HIS A 248 -25.09 -23.07 -11.18
C HIS A 248 -24.96 -23.61 -12.62
N ILE A 249 -25.57 -22.97 -13.57
CA ILE A 249 -25.65 -23.51 -14.94
C ILE A 249 -24.60 -22.85 -15.84
N ALA A 250 -24.49 -21.53 -15.81
CA ALA A 250 -23.59 -20.77 -16.69
C ALA A 250 -23.42 -19.33 -16.20
N TYR A 251 -22.36 -18.68 -16.71
CA TYR A 251 -22.16 -17.24 -16.59
C TYR A 251 -22.54 -16.53 -17.89
N ILE A 252 -23.08 -15.30 -17.78
CA ILE A 252 -23.13 -14.36 -18.89
C ILE A 252 -21.83 -13.55 -18.88
N PRO A 253 -20.94 -13.68 -19.89
CA PRO A 253 -19.71 -12.91 -19.92
C PRO A 253 -19.93 -11.52 -20.49
N ILE A 254 -19.20 -10.54 -19.95
CA ILE A 254 -18.93 -9.24 -20.59
C ILE A 254 -17.40 -9.12 -20.63
N VAL A 255 -16.85 -8.84 -21.80
CA VAL A 255 -15.39 -8.73 -21.97
C VAL A 255 -15.06 -7.40 -22.63
N LEU A 256 -14.11 -6.67 -22.03
CA LEU A 256 -13.36 -5.61 -22.70
C LEU A 256 -11.96 -6.18 -23.03
N ALA A 257 -11.53 -6.08 -24.29
CA ALA A 257 -10.20 -6.54 -24.68
C ALA A 257 -9.63 -5.66 -25.80
N GLY A 258 -8.40 -5.15 -25.58
CA GLY A 258 -7.71 -4.29 -26.54
C GLY A 258 -6.64 -3.44 -25.92
N GLY A 259 -6.05 -2.55 -26.74
CA GLY A 259 -4.93 -1.68 -26.36
C GLY A 259 -4.32 -1.02 -27.58
N GLN A 260 -3.04 -0.65 -27.50
CA GLN A 260 -2.25 -0.23 -28.65
C GLN A 260 -1.92 -1.45 -29.53
N MET A 261 -2.87 -1.82 -30.37
CA MET A 261 -2.75 -2.96 -31.26
C MET A 261 -3.67 -2.83 -32.47
N PRO A 262 -3.41 -3.54 -33.59
CA PRO A 262 -4.30 -3.63 -34.74
C PRO A 262 -5.69 -4.15 -34.33
N ARG A 263 -6.73 -3.70 -35.03
CA ARG A 263 -8.12 -4.11 -34.80
C ARG A 263 -8.30 -5.63 -34.77
N ASP A 264 -7.67 -6.35 -35.72
CA ASP A 264 -7.83 -7.81 -35.82
C ASP A 264 -7.19 -8.54 -34.63
N SER A 265 -6.10 -8.00 -34.08
CA SER A 265 -5.47 -8.51 -32.86
C SER A 265 -6.38 -8.29 -31.64
N ALA A 266 -7.00 -7.14 -31.51
CA ALA A 266 -7.97 -6.85 -30.44
C ALA A 266 -9.20 -7.77 -30.55
N LEU A 267 -9.72 -7.97 -31.77
CA LEU A 267 -10.83 -8.90 -32.02
C LEU A 267 -10.45 -10.35 -31.70
N ALA A 268 -9.26 -10.76 -32.08
CA ALA A 268 -8.74 -12.11 -31.76
C ALA A 268 -8.63 -12.32 -30.25
N LEU A 269 -8.11 -11.32 -29.50
CA LEU A 269 -8.02 -11.37 -28.04
C LEU A 269 -9.41 -11.45 -27.39
N TYR A 270 -10.36 -10.60 -27.85
CA TYR A 270 -11.73 -10.62 -27.38
C TYR A 270 -12.37 -12.00 -27.55
N ARG A 271 -12.29 -12.57 -28.78
CA ARG A 271 -12.83 -13.90 -29.09
C ARG A 271 -12.13 -15.02 -28.28
N ALA A 272 -10.81 -14.92 -28.11
CA ALA A 272 -10.05 -15.89 -27.34
C ALA A 272 -10.48 -15.98 -25.87
N LEU A 273 -10.86 -14.87 -25.26
CA LEU A 273 -11.36 -14.82 -23.87
C LEU A 273 -12.78 -15.38 -23.73
N LEU A 274 -13.57 -15.33 -24.81
CA LEU A 274 -14.92 -15.90 -24.86
C LEU A 274 -14.92 -17.39 -25.27
N ALA A 275 -13.77 -17.93 -25.68
CA ALA A 275 -13.69 -19.33 -26.07
C ALA A 275 -13.93 -20.26 -24.85
N PRO A 276 -14.49 -21.47 -25.08
CA PRO A 276 -14.79 -22.41 -23.99
C PRO A 276 -13.61 -22.66 -23.06
N GLY A 277 -13.83 -22.54 -21.75
CA GLY A 277 -12.82 -22.73 -20.71
C GLY A 277 -11.74 -21.62 -20.63
N ALA A 278 -11.80 -20.56 -21.44
CA ALA A 278 -10.78 -19.53 -21.43
C ALA A 278 -10.85 -18.66 -20.15
N ALA A 279 -12.05 -18.23 -19.77
CA ALA A 279 -12.25 -17.45 -18.55
C ALA A 279 -11.84 -18.26 -17.30
N GLU A 280 -12.19 -19.54 -17.25
CA GLU A 280 -11.78 -20.46 -16.17
C GLU A 280 -10.25 -20.57 -16.07
N ARG A 281 -9.54 -20.73 -17.21
CA ARG A 281 -8.08 -20.78 -17.21
C ARG A 281 -7.43 -19.47 -16.74
N GLU A 282 -7.96 -18.32 -17.16
CA GLU A 282 -7.43 -17.03 -16.69
C GLU A 282 -7.71 -16.82 -15.20
N TRP A 283 -8.89 -17.19 -14.71
CA TRP A 283 -9.19 -17.20 -13.29
C TRP A 283 -8.25 -18.11 -12.51
N ALA A 284 -8.04 -19.35 -12.96
CA ALA A 284 -7.12 -20.30 -12.32
C ALA A 284 -5.67 -19.77 -12.26
N ARG A 285 -5.23 -19.01 -13.27
CA ARG A 285 -3.92 -18.33 -13.25
C ARG A 285 -3.87 -17.26 -12.18
N ARG A 286 -4.96 -16.49 -11.99
CA ARG A 286 -5.05 -15.49 -10.91
C ARG A 286 -4.97 -16.17 -9.53
N VAL A 287 -5.72 -17.25 -9.33
CA VAL A 287 -5.67 -18.05 -8.11
C VAL A 287 -4.24 -18.56 -7.84
N ALA A 288 -3.63 -19.19 -8.83
CA ALA A 288 -2.27 -19.72 -8.70
C ALA A 288 -1.24 -18.62 -8.38
N HIS A 289 -1.39 -17.41 -8.98
CA HIS A 289 -0.53 -16.26 -8.68
C HIS A 289 -0.72 -15.79 -7.23
N ALA A 290 -1.96 -15.61 -6.78
CA ALA A 290 -2.26 -15.21 -5.41
C ALA A 290 -1.75 -16.24 -4.39
N ASP A 291 -1.94 -17.53 -4.66
CA ASP A 291 -1.42 -18.62 -3.82
C ASP A 291 0.12 -18.63 -3.78
N SER A 292 0.78 -18.34 -4.89
CA SER A 292 2.23 -18.20 -4.92
C SER A 292 2.70 -17.07 -4.00
N LEU A 293 2.07 -15.88 -4.08
CA LEU A 293 2.39 -14.75 -3.19
C LEU A 293 2.20 -15.12 -1.71
N ARG A 294 1.16 -15.87 -1.39
CA ARG A 294 0.84 -16.30 -0.03
C ARG A 294 1.81 -17.37 0.49
N THR A 295 2.15 -18.37 -0.31
CA THR A 295 2.84 -19.59 0.16
C THR A 295 4.35 -19.59 -0.03
N THR A 296 4.88 -18.85 -1.01
CA THR A 296 6.32 -18.83 -1.31
C THR A 296 7.04 -17.59 -0.77
N MET A 297 6.30 -16.53 -0.49
CA MET A 297 6.83 -15.30 0.08
C MET A 297 6.71 -15.30 1.60
N LEU A 298 7.27 -14.26 2.23
CA LEU A 298 7.23 -14.11 3.69
C LEU A 298 5.80 -14.24 4.22
N SER A 299 5.62 -15.01 5.28
CA SER A 299 4.40 -15.05 6.08
C SER A 299 4.69 -14.83 7.56
N LEU A 300 3.73 -14.20 8.24
CA LEU A 300 3.77 -13.87 9.66
C LEU A 300 2.67 -14.63 10.40
N HIS A 301 3.03 -15.19 11.54
CA HIS A 301 2.09 -15.79 12.50
C HIS A 301 2.38 -15.22 13.88
N SER A 302 1.54 -14.31 14.34
CA SER A 302 1.68 -13.58 15.58
C SER A 302 0.41 -13.63 16.41
N PRO A 303 0.41 -13.19 17.68
CA PRO A 303 -0.80 -13.00 18.45
C PRO A 303 -1.70 -11.85 17.96
N ASP A 304 -1.25 -11.07 16.97
CA ASP A 304 -1.98 -9.95 16.39
C ASP A 304 -2.53 -10.29 14.99
N ALA A 305 -3.74 -10.81 14.94
CA ALA A 305 -4.38 -11.20 13.69
C ALA A 305 -4.58 -10.04 12.68
N LEU A 306 -4.60 -8.78 13.16
CA LEU A 306 -4.65 -7.62 12.27
C LEU A 306 -3.34 -7.49 11.49
N LEU A 307 -2.19 -7.60 12.16
CA LEU A 307 -0.88 -7.51 11.52
C LEU A 307 -0.66 -8.70 10.56
N ASP A 308 -1.01 -9.93 10.97
CA ASP A 308 -0.88 -11.11 10.11
C ASP A 308 -1.67 -10.91 8.80
N ARG A 309 -2.92 -10.48 8.89
CA ARG A 309 -3.77 -10.20 7.73
C ARG A 309 -3.24 -9.03 6.89
N ALA A 310 -2.77 -7.96 7.55
CA ALA A 310 -2.26 -6.78 6.86
C ALA A 310 -1.00 -7.09 6.03
N VAL A 311 -0.13 -7.97 6.51
CA VAL A 311 1.04 -8.44 5.74
C VAL A 311 0.61 -9.19 4.48
N GLU A 312 -0.40 -10.06 4.57
CA GLU A 312 -0.89 -10.81 3.40
C GLU A 312 -1.45 -9.86 2.34
N TYR A 313 -2.29 -8.89 2.72
CA TYR A 313 -2.83 -7.89 1.80
C TYR A 313 -1.77 -6.94 1.27
N ALA A 314 -0.79 -6.56 2.08
CA ALA A 314 0.30 -5.70 1.64
C ALA A 314 1.16 -6.36 0.54
N LYS A 315 1.43 -7.66 0.63
CA LYS A 315 2.13 -8.42 -0.45
C LYS A 315 1.35 -8.37 -1.77
N ILE A 316 0.03 -8.58 -1.72
CA ILE A 316 -0.85 -8.53 -2.89
C ILE A 316 -0.85 -7.14 -3.52
N ASN A 317 -1.09 -6.10 -2.71
CA ASN A 317 -1.10 -4.73 -3.20
C ASN A 317 0.24 -4.31 -3.81
N LEU A 318 1.35 -4.65 -3.17
CA LEU A 318 2.69 -4.33 -3.71
C LEU A 318 2.97 -5.08 -5.02
N ASP A 319 2.47 -6.30 -5.18
CA ASP A 319 2.51 -7.00 -6.47
C ASP A 319 1.68 -6.27 -7.53
N GLU A 320 0.50 -5.76 -7.18
CA GLU A 320 -0.39 -4.99 -8.06
C GLU A 320 0.22 -3.66 -8.53
N SER A 321 1.27 -3.15 -7.88
CA SER A 321 1.97 -1.94 -8.32
C SER A 321 2.75 -2.12 -9.63
N MET A 322 3.03 -3.36 -10.05
CA MET A 322 3.74 -3.62 -11.31
C MET A 322 2.82 -3.45 -12.51
N VAL A 323 3.12 -2.48 -13.35
CA VAL A 323 2.41 -2.17 -14.60
C VAL A 323 3.35 -2.34 -15.78
N CYS A 324 2.84 -2.97 -16.85
CA CYS A 324 3.55 -3.14 -18.12
C CYS A 324 2.91 -2.26 -19.19
N ASN A 325 3.54 -1.14 -19.46
CA ASN A 325 3.18 -0.20 -20.54
C ASN A 325 3.88 -0.65 -21.85
N PRO A 326 3.18 -0.69 -22.97
CA PRO A 326 3.75 -1.16 -24.24
C PRO A 326 4.93 -0.31 -24.76
N ASP A 327 4.95 1.00 -24.45
CA ASP A 327 5.98 1.93 -24.94
C ASP A 327 7.14 2.09 -23.93
N LEU A 328 6.83 2.06 -22.65
CA LEU A 328 7.77 2.38 -21.58
C LEU A 328 8.42 1.14 -20.96
N GLY A 329 7.75 -0.01 -21.00
CA GLY A 329 8.17 -1.22 -20.30
C GLY A 329 7.41 -1.43 -18.98
N CYS A 330 7.90 -2.35 -18.16
CA CYS A 330 7.27 -2.68 -16.88
C CYS A 330 7.95 -1.91 -15.73
N GLY A 331 7.16 -1.19 -14.95
CA GLY A 331 7.63 -0.39 -13.81
C GLY A 331 6.63 -0.43 -12.65
N LEU A 332 7.06 0.08 -11.49
CA LEU A 332 6.20 0.21 -10.31
C LEU A 332 5.48 1.56 -10.36
N VAL A 333 4.15 1.52 -10.29
CA VAL A 333 3.31 2.73 -10.15
C VAL A 333 3.07 3.05 -8.67
N ALA A 334 2.64 4.28 -8.37
CA ALA A 334 2.52 4.76 -7.00
C ALA A 334 1.17 4.42 -6.34
N GLY A 335 0.07 4.38 -7.10
CA GLY A 335 -1.25 4.09 -6.53
C GLY A 335 -2.37 4.14 -7.56
N TYR A 336 -3.57 3.71 -7.17
CA TYR A 336 -4.74 3.74 -8.03
C TYR A 336 -5.90 4.52 -7.42
N GLY A 337 -6.63 5.21 -8.27
CA GLY A 337 -7.86 5.92 -7.95
C GLY A 337 -8.61 6.24 -9.23
N LEU A 338 -9.88 6.58 -9.13
CA LEU A 338 -10.69 6.98 -10.28
C LEU A 338 -10.10 8.23 -10.94
N SER A 339 -10.16 8.27 -12.25
CA SER A 339 -9.75 9.44 -13.03
C SER A 339 -10.81 10.52 -12.92
N GLY A 340 -10.78 11.29 -11.84
CA GLY A 340 -11.71 12.40 -11.63
C GLY A 340 -11.25 13.68 -12.34
N GLY A 341 -12.20 14.39 -12.99
CA GLY A 341 -11.95 15.72 -13.55
C GLY A 341 -11.16 15.73 -14.86
N ALA A 342 -10.55 16.88 -15.17
CA ALA A 342 -9.93 17.17 -16.47
C ALA A 342 -8.56 16.51 -16.70
N SER A 343 -8.01 15.79 -15.73
CA SER A 343 -6.62 15.28 -15.83
C SER A 343 -6.49 13.89 -16.40
N ASP A 344 -7.56 13.11 -16.48
CA ASP A 344 -7.52 11.69 -16.89
C ASP A 344 -6.38 10.89 -16.23
N ARG A 345 -6.17 11.16 -14.95
CA ARG A 345 -5.17 10.48 -14.12
C ARG A 345 -5.85 9.36 -13.34
N PRO A 346 -5.43 8.10 -13.49
CA PRO A 346 -5.98 6.99 -12.71
C PRO A 346 -5.40 6.99 -11.27
N GLY A 347 -5.71 8.02 -10.49
CA GLY A 347 -5.02 8.31 -9.25
C GLY A 347 -3.54 8.58 -9.49
N PHE A 348 -2.66 7.78 -8.87
CA PHE A 348 -1.21 7.75 -9.13
C PHE A 348 -0.79 6.47 -9.89
N GLY A 349 -1.62 6.03 -10.85
CA GLY A 349 -1.32 4.87 -11.72
C GLY A 349 -0.24 5.14 -12.76
N TRP A 350 0.80 5.92 -12.42
CA TRP A 350 2.00 6.16 -13.20
C TRP A 350 3.25 5.87 -12.37
N PHE A 351 4.43 5.95 -12.99
CA PHE A 351 5.68 5.51 -12.39
C PHE A 351 6.31 6.64 -11.58
N PHE A 352 6.47 6.46 -10.26
CA PHE A 352 7.14 7.42 -9.38
C PHE A 352 8.42 6.81 -8.80
N GLY A 353 9.55 7.51 -9.02
CA GLY A 353 10.86 7.01 -8.59
C GLY A 353 11.06 6.99 -7.08
N GLY A 354 10.50 7.97 -6.37
CA GLY A 354 10.49 8.01 -4.92
C GLY A 354 9.68 6.87 -4.32
N ASP A 355 8.41 6.73 -4.76
CA ASP A 355 7.50 5.67 -4.31
C ASP A 355 8.04 4.27 -4.59
N ALA A 356 8.52 4.02 -5.81
CA ALA A 356 9.13 2.75 -6.19
C ALA A 356 10.32 2.40 -5.30
N SER A 357 11.14 3.40 -4.93
CA SER A 357 12.29 3.23 -4.04
C SER A 357 11.85 2.89 -2.61
N ILE A 358 10.85 3.58 -2.08
CA ILE A 358 10.27 3.32 -0.76
C ILE A 358 9.62 1.94 -0.71
N ASN A 359 8.84 1.57 -1.72
CA ASN A 359 8.22 0.25 -1.84
C ASN A 359 9.25 -0.88 -1.90
N SER A 360 10.43 -0.62 -2.46
CA SER A 360 11.50 -1.59 -2.60
C SER A 360 11.97 -2.19 -1.27
N PHE A 361 11.89 -1.44 -0.15
CA PHE A 361 12.27 -1.95 1.17
C PHE A 361 11.35 -3.09 1.63
N ALA A 362 10.03 -2.87 1.51
CA ALA A 362 9.03 -3.86 1.84
C ALA A 362 9.05 -5.04 0.86
N MET A 363 9.05 -4.75 -0.43
CA MET A 363 9.01 -5.76 -1.51
C MET A 363 10.21 -6.71 -1.45
N THR A 364 11.43 -6.17 -1.26
CA THR A 364 12.62 -7.00 -1.07
C THR A 364 12.50 -7.84 0.20
N GLY A 365 11.99 -7.25 1.28
CA GLY A 365 11.81 -7.90 2.57
C GLY A 365 10.85 -9.09 2.55
N VAL A 366 9.79 -9.03 1.74
CA VAL A 366 8.80 -10.11 1.64
C VAL A 366 9.09 -11.14 0.54
N GLY A 367 10.11 -10.91 -0.32
CA GLY A 367 10.48 -11.85 -1.38
C GLY A 367 10.11 -11.44 -2.80
N GLN A 368 9.65 -10.21 -3.02
CA GLN A 368 9.35 -9.65 -4.35
C GLN A 368 10.56 -8.98 -5.01
N ALA A 369 11.76 -9.45 -4.71
CA ALA A 369 13.02 -8.86 -5.17
C ALA A 369 13.12 -8.75 -6.71
N GLN A 370 12.50 -9.65 -7.47
CA GLN A 370 12.51 -9.56 -8.93
C GLN A 370 11.71 -8.34 -9.44
N LEU A 371 10.57 -8.03 -8.83
CA LEU A 371 9.78 -6.84 -9.19
C LEU A 371 10.57 -5.57 -8.88
N VAL A 372 11.28 -5.53 -7.76
CA VAL A 372 12.17 -4.41 -7.41
C VAL A 372 13.30 -4.25 -8.43
N ARG A 373 13.99 -5.36 -8.76
CA ARG A 373 15.08 -5.37 -9.73
C ARG A 373 14.67 -4.79 -11.07
N ASP A 374 13.55 -5.28 -11.61
CA ASP A 374 13.12 -4.94 -12.96
C ASP A 374 12.26 -3.67 -13.00
N GLY A 375 11.31 -3.50 -12.06
CA GLY A 375 10.31 -2.43 -12.06
C GLY A 375 10.72 -1.15 -11.32
N ALA A 376 11.68 -1.22 -10.38
CA ALA A 376 12.21 -0.04 -9.71
C ALA A 376 13.63 0.29 -10.20
N LEU A 377 14.58 -0.64 -10.01
CA LEU A 377 15.99 -0.32 -10.21
C LEU A 377 16.34 -0.16 -11.69
N ARG A 378 16.07 -1.17 -12.54
CA ARG A 378 16.34 -1.11 -13.98
C ARG A 378 15.45 -0.10 -14.69
N PHE A 379 14.16 -0.04 -14.31
CA PHE A 379 13.22 0.87 -14.96
C PHE A 379 13.67 2.32 -14.79
N PHE A 380 13.92 2.80 -13.58
CA PHE A 380 14.35 4.17 -13.36
C PHE A 380 15.80 4.45 -13.82
N ALA A 381 16.70 3.45 -13.82
CA ALA A 381 18.02 3.58 -14.43
C ALA A 381 17.95 3.84 -15.94
N LYS A 382 16.97 3.24 -16.65
CA LYS A 382 16.72 3.48 -18.08
C LYS A 382 16.34 4.94 -18.35
N TYR A 383 15.59 5.57 -17.45
CA TYR A 383 15.06 6.93 -17.59
C TYR A 383 15.86 7.98 -16.81
N GLN A 384 17.05 7.63 -16.34
CA GLN A 384 17.96 8.55 -15.66
C GLN A 384 18.38 9.71 -16.58
N ARG A 385 18.31 10.95 -16.12
CA ARG A 385 18.77 12.14 -16.86
C ARG A 385 20.29 12.07 -17.12
N ALA A 386 20.76 12.74 -18.16
CA ALA A 386 22.17 12.69 -18.58
C ALA A 386 23.15 13.16 -17.50
N ASP A 387 22.77 14.13 -16.65
CA ASP A 387 23.56 14.61 -15.52
C ASP A 387 23.52 13.69 -14.30
N GLY A 388 22.68 12.65 -14.32
CA GLY A 388 22.58 11.64 -13.27
C GLY A 388 21.34 11.71 -12.39
N LYS A 389 20.51 12.76 -12.50
CA LYS A 389 19.26 12.83 -11.72
C LYS A 389 18.31 11.68 -12.08
N ILE A 390 17.79 10.99 -11.08
CA ILE A 390 16.74 9.98 -11.26
C ILE A 390 15.41 10.68 -11.46
N THR A 391 14.59 10.16 -12.37
CA THR A 391 13.28 10.71 -12.70
C THR A 391 12.34 10.61 -11.50
N HIS A 392 11.67 11.72 -11.16
CA HIS A 392 10.68 11.75 -10.11
C HIS A 392 9.42 10.99 -10.53
N GLU A 393 8.80 11.40 -11.65
CA GLU A 393 7.62 10.72 -12.17
C GLU A 393 7.68 10.58 -13.70
N ILE A 394 7.04 9.50 -14.20
CA ILE A 394 6.88 9.21 -15.62
C ILE A 394 5.42 8.85 -15.86
N SER A 395 4.69 9.68 -16.59
CA SER A 395 3.30 9.39 -16.97
C SER A 395 3.20 8.13 -17.80
N GLN A 396 2.08 7.41 -17.72
CA GLN A 396 1.76 6.32 -18.64
C GLN A 396 1.71 6.77 -20.11
N GLY A 397 1.38 8.05 -20.36
CA GLY A 397 1.38 8.68 -21.68
C GLY A 397 2.75 9.20 -22.16
N ALA A 398 3.82 9.07 -21.35
CA ALA A 398 5.13 9.65 -21.64
C ALA A 398 5.79 9.16 -22.95
N GLY A 399 5.40 7.96 -23.44
CA GLY A 399 5.85 7.46 -24.74
C GLY A 399 5.34 8.26 -25.96
N HIS A 400 4.36 9.14 -25.76
CA HIS A 400 3.68 9.91 -26.82
C HIS A 400 3.96 11.41 -26.77
N VAL A 401 4.73 11.89 -25.79
CA VAL A 401 5.07 13.30 -25.59
C VAL A 401 6.54 13.46 -25.21
N ASP A 402 7.09 14.66 -25.34
CA ASP A 402 8.38 14.97 -24.73
C ASP A 402 8.21 15.18 -23.22
N TRP A 403 8.14 14.08 -22.46
CA TRP A 403 7.88 14.11 -21.04
C TRP A 403 8.91 14.90 -20.24
N TYR A 404 10.17 14.93 -20.69
CA TYR A 404 11.23 15.64 -19.99
C TYR A 404 11.16 17.18 -20.10
N SER A 405 10.33 17.68 -21.01
CA SER A 405 10.01 19.12 -21.08
C SER A 405 8.99 19.54 -20.01
N TYR A 406 8.32 18.59 -19.36
CA TYR A 406 7.38 18.88 -18.28
C TYR A 406 8.11 19.04 -16.93
N PRO A 407 7.66 19.96 -16.05
CA PRO A 407 8.30 20.21 -14.77
C PRO A 407 8.28 19.01 -13.83
N TYR A 408 7.32 18.12 -13.99
CA TYR A 408 7.07 16.97 -13.09
C TYR A 408 8.16 15.90 -13.17
N ALA A 409 8.76 15.69 -14.34
CA ALA A 409 9.72 14.61 -14.57
C ALA A 409 10.89 14.61 -13.56
N PHE A 410 11.31 15.80 -13.11
CA PHE A 410 12.48 15.98 -12.24
C PHE A 410 12.23 16.95 -11.08
N TYR A 411 11.00 17.05 -10.62
CA TYR A 411 10.60 18.02 -9.60
C TYR A 411 11.29 17.77 -8.24
N HIS A 412 11.35 16.51 -7.79
CA HIS A 412 11.90 16.14 -6.50
C HIS A 412 13.43 15.93 -6.52
N GLY A 413 14.09 16.37 -5.44
CA GLY A 413 15.52 16.19 -5.19
C GLY A 413 15.84 14.87 -4.49
N ASP A 414 14.95 14.41 -3.63
CA ASP A 414 15.10 13.21 -2.81
C ASP A 414 15.06 11.89 -3.59
N THR A 415 14.47 11.87 -4.79
CA THR A 415 14.33 10.65 -5.61
C THR A 415 15.67 9.99 -5.93
N SER A 416 16.70 10.78 -6.21
CA SER A 416 18.04 10.24 -6.54
C SER A 416 18.70 9.54 -5.35
N PRO A 417 18.81 10.14 -4.17
CA PRO A 417 19.35 9.44 -2.99
C PRO A 417 18.44 8.29 -2.53
N PHE A 418 17.09 8.37 -2.66
CA PHE A 418 16.22 7.23 -2.37
C PHE A 418 16.47 6.05 -3.30
N TRP A 419 16.66 6.28 -4.59
CA TRP A 419 16.98 5.20 -5.54
C TRP A 419 18.33 4.53 -5.21
N ILE A 420 19.35 5.31 -4.85
CA ILE A 420 20.64 4.78 -4.38
C ILE A 420 20.44 3.92 -3.12
N LEU A 421 19.69 4.43 -2.16
CA LEU A 421 19.40 3.75 -0.90
C LEU A 421 18.63 2.44 -1.13
N ALA A 422 17.58 2.48 -1.94
CA ALA A 422 16.78 1.30 -2.30
C ALA A 422 17.65 0.24 -3.00
N PHE A 423 18.54 0.64 -3.89
CA PHE A 423 19.47 -0.28 -4.55
C PHE A 423 20.46 -0.89 -3.55
N GLY A 424 21.03 -0.09 -2.66
CA GLY A 424 21.92 -0.59 -1.63
C GLY A 424 21.25 -1.60 -0.69
N GLU A 425 19.99 -1.37 -0.31
CA GLU A 425 19.21 -2.30 0.51
C GLU A 425 18.82 -3.58 -0.25
N TYR A 426 18.39 -3.45 -1.50
CA TYR A 426 18.16 -4.60 -2.38
C TYR A 426 19.42 -5.48 -2.50
N TRP A 427 20.58 -4.86 -2.78
CA TRP A 427 21.85 -5.58 -2.91
C TRP A 427 22.28 -6.23 -1.59
N ARG A 428 22.13 -5.53 -0.47
CA ARG A 428 22.42 -6.10 0.84
C ARG A 428 21.61 -7.36 1.14
N GLN A 429 20.33 -7.37 0.78
CA GLN A 429 19.45 -8.50 1.06
C GLN A 429 19.57 -9.63 0.04
N SER A 430 19.67 -9.30 -1.25
CA SER A 430 19.74 -10.27 -2.33
C SER A 430 21.14 -10.82 -2.61
N GLY A 431 22.19 -10.03 -2.36
CA GLY A 431 23.56 -10.36 -2.76
C GLY A 431 23.77 -10.29 -4.29
N ASP A 432 22.87 -9.64 -5.05
CA ASP A 432 22.91 -9.58 -6.53
C ASP A 432 24.09 -8.72 -7.03
N ALA A 433 25.26 -9.32 -7.06
CA ALA A 433 26.49 -8.69 -7.57
C ALA A 433 26.42 -8.43 -9.08
N ALA A 434 25.63 -9.20 -9.84
CA ALA A 434 25.49 -9.00 -11.27
C ALA A 434 24.74 -7.69 -11.58
N LEU A 435 23.62 -7.45 -10.91
CA LEU A 435 22.88 -6.21 -11.04
C LEU A 435 23.70 -5.02 -10.51
N LEU A 436 24.42 -5.19 -9.41
CA LEU A 436 25.29 -4.15 -8.89
C LEU A 436 26.34 -3.72 -9.94
N LYS A 437 26.99 -4.68 -10.60
CA LYS A 437 27.94 -4.38 -11.68
C LYS A 437 27.26 -3.73 -12.88
N GLU A 438 26.07 -4.19 -13.28
CA GLU A 438 25.28 -3.67 -14.39
C GLU A 438 24.94 -2.18 -14.18
N LEU A 439 24.39 -1.84 -13.03
CA LEU A 439 23.84 -0.51 -12.72
C LEU A 439 24.81 0.41 -11.95
N TRP A 440 26.01 -0.05 -11.63
CA TRP A 440 27.02 0.77 -10.96
C TRP A 440 27.31 2.10 -11.67
N PRO A 441 27.40 2.17 -13.01
CA PRO A 441 27.52 3.45 -13.71
C PRO A 441 26.36 4.43 -13.42
N ASN A 442 25.15 3.91 -13.25
CA ASN A 442 23.98 4.73 -12.92
C ASN A 442 24.05 5.24 -11.47
N VAL A 443 24.46 4.38 -10.53
CA VAL A 443 24.69 4.76 -9.13
C VAL A 443 25.71 5.88 -9.04
N LYS A 444 26.85 5.76 -9.75
CA LYS A 444 27.89 6.80 -9.78
C LYS A 444 27.35 8.14 -10.28
N ARG A 445 26.59 8.14 -11.37
CA ARG A 445 26.01 9.39 -11.89
C ARG A 445 25.00 9.99 -10.91
N ALA A 446 24.12 9.18 -10.29
CA ALA A 446 23.18 9.67 -9.30
C ALA A 446 23.90 10.24 -8.07
N TYR A 447 24.94 9.57 -7.59
CA TYR A 447 25.79 10.03 -6.50
C TYR A 447 26.49 11.38 -6.85
N GLN A 448 27.09 11.47 -8.04
CA GLN A 448 27.75 12.69 -8.49
C GLN A 448 26.78 13.86 -8.64
N TRP A 449 25.60 13.60 -9.19
CA TRP A 449 24.55 14.60 -9.27
C TRP A 449 24.14 15.10 -7.88
N SER A 450 23.90 14.19 -6.92
CA SER A 450 23.54 14.58 -5.55
C SER A 450 24.64 15.41 -4.88
N LEU A 451 25.91 15.03 -5.06
CA LEU A 451 27.06 15.81 -4.58
C LEU A 451 27.08 17.24 -5.15
N ALA A 452 26.76 17.39 -6.42
CA ALA A 452 26.77 18.68 -7.09
C ALA A 452 25.69 19.65 -6.59
N THR A 453 24.72 19.18 -5.80
CA THR A 453 23.68 20.03 -5.20
C THR A 453 24.09 20.66 -3.86
N ASP A 454 25.17 20.20 -3.23
CA ASP A 454 25.81 20.84 -2.07
C ASP A 454 26.67 22.01 -2.55
N LYS A 455 26.11 23.24 -2.54
CA LYS A 455 26.80 24.44 -3.03
C LYS A 455 27.64 25.13 -1.97
N ASN A 456 27.22 25.05 -0.72
CA ASN A 456 27.93 25.66 0.40
C ASN A 456 29.02 24.76 0.99
N GLY A 457 29.09 23.51 0.55
CA GLY A 457 30.11 22.54 0.95
C GLY A 457 29.91 22.00 2.36
N ASP A 458 28.69 21.99 2.91
CA ASP A 458 28.46 21.50 4.29
C ASP A 458 28.11 20.00 4.36
N GLY A 459 28.08 19.32 3.22
CA GLY A 459 27.83 17.90 3.07
C GLY A 459 26.36 17.54 2.85
N LEU A 460 25.45 18.52 2.86
CA LEU A 460 24.02 18.31 2.65
C LEU A 460 23.62 18.70 1.21
N MET A 461 22.58 18.05 0.70
CA MET A 461 21.93 18.47 -0.52
C MET A 461 21.09 19.73 -0.25
N GLU A 462 21.15 20.71 -1.16
CA GLU A 462 20.37 21.94 -1.05
C GLU A 462 19.11 21.86 -1.91
N ASN A 463 17.93 22.14 -1.31
CA ASN A 463 16.64 22.11 -2.01
C ASN A 463 16.59 23.04 -3.23
N PRO A 464 17.14 24.29 -3.21
CA PRO A 464 17.15 25.16 -4.40
C PRO A 464 17.90 24.57 -5.59
N SER A 465 18.92 23.73 -5.34
CA SER A 465 19.73 23.08 -6.38
C SER A 465 19.21 21.69 -6.76
N ALA A 466 18.63 20.95 -5.80
CA ALA A 466 18.20 19.57 -5.99
C ALA A 466 16.73 19.47 -6.44
N GLY A 467 15.86 20.31 -5.95
CA GLY A 467 14.40 20.25 -6.10
C GLY A 467 13.70 20.02 -4.76
N ALA A 468 12.39 19.79 -4.81
CA ALA A 468 11.58 19.55 -3.62
C ALA A 468 12.10 18.35 -2.81
N GLY A 469 12.03 18.47 -1.49
CA GLY A 469 12.29 17.39 -0.53
C GLY A 469 10.99 16.86 0.06
N ALA A 470 10.79 17.07 1.38
CA ALA A 470 9.64 16.56 2.11
C ALA A 470 8.29 17.13 1.66
N LEU A 471 8.27 18.34 1.14
CA LEU A 471 7.06 19.09 0.89
C LEU A 471 6.98 19.56 -0.56
N GLU A 472 5.78 19.51 -1.10
CA GLU A 472 5.46 20.04 -2.43
C GLU A 472 4.70 21.36 -2.35
N LEU A 473 3.94 21.58 -1.30
CA LEU A 473 3.00 22.68 -1.15
C LEU A 473 3.03 23.28 0.26
N GLY A 474 2.71 24.56 0.36
CA GLY A 474 2.41 25.24 1.62
C GLY A 474 3.54 26.09 2.19
N ASP A 475 3.20 26.83 3.26
CA ASP A 475 4.07 27.86 3.84
C ASP A 475 5.35 27.33 4.49
N LEU A 476 5.38 26.03 4.83
CA LEU A 476 6.58 25.39 5.36
C LEU A 476 7.72 25.30 4.37
N GLN A 477 7.45 25.40 3.04
CA GLN A 477 8.47 25.36 1.99
C GLN A 477 9.28 26.65 1.83
N VAL A 478 8.79 27.77 2.38
CA VAL A 478 9.35 29.08 2.08
C VAL A 478 10.79 29.19 2.57
N GLY A 479 11.72 29.46 1.62
CA GLY A 479 13.11 29.75 1.91
C GLY A 479 13.93 28.57 2.45
N ILE A 480 13.53 27.33 2.20
CA ILE A 480 14.30 26.14 2.60
C ILE A 480 15.62 26.10 1.84
N LEU A 481 16.73 26.04 2.57
CA LEU A 481 18.05 25.70 2.02
C LEU A 481 18.24 24.18 2.01
N SER A 482 18.06 23.51 3.17
CA SER A 482 18.15 22.06 3.29
C SER A 482 17.13 21.56 4.33
N ASP A 483 16.27 20.63 3.95
CA ASP A 483 15.34 19.99 4.88
C ASP A 483 15.92 18.72 5.53
N ILE A 484 15.42 18.38 6.70
CA ILE A 484 15.90 17.21 7.48
C ILE A 484 15.54 15.88 6.81
N TYR A 485 14.46 15.81 6.04
CA TYR A 485 14.02 14.62 5.34
C TYR A 485 14.99 14.23 4.24
N MET A 486 15.26 15.13 3.28
CA MET A 486 16.21 14.88 2.19
C MET A 486 17.62 14.66 2.74
N SER A 487 18.03 15.43 3.77
CA SER A 487 19.30 15.26 4.47
C SER A 487 19.45 13.85 5.08
N GLY A 488 18.37 13.33 5.70
CA GLY A 488 18.34 11.99 6.27
C GLY A 488 18.48 10.88 5.23
N VAL A 489 17.77 11.00 4.12
CA VAL A 489 17.89 10.05 3.00
C VAL A 489 19.32 10.06 2.44
N TRP A 490 19.89 11.26 2.27
CA TRP A 490 21.23 11.43 1.71
C TRP A 490 22.33 10.80 2.57
N VAL A 491 22.34 11.01 3.88
CA VAL A 491 23.37 10.42 4.74
C VAL A 491 23.31 8.90 4.75
N THR A 492 22.12 8.32 4.64
CA THR A 492 21.95 6.87 4.52
C THR A 492 22.39 6.36 3.15
N ALA A 493 22.07 7.09 2.07
CA ALA A 493 22.49 6.75 0.72
C ALA A 493 24.03 6.76 0.59
N LEU A 494 24.72 7.70 1.25
CA LEU A 494 26.19 7.75 1.29
C LEU A 494 26.81 6.49 1.89
N ASP A 495 26.24 5.92 2.97
CA ASP A 495 26.69 4.62 3.50
C ASP A 495 26.52 3.51 2.47
N ARG A 496 25.41 3.50 1.74
CA ARG A 496 25.14 2.48 0.71
C ARG A 496 26.08 2.63 -0.49
N VAL A 497 26.36 3.87 -0.93
CA VAL A 497 27.40 4.14 -1.95
C VAL A 497 28.76 3.60 -1.51
N ALA A 498 29.17 3.88 -0.28
CA ALA A 498 30.48 3.43 0.22
C ALA A 498 30.62 1.91 0.19
N ARG A 499 29.60 1.18 0.64
CA ARG A 499 29.58 -0.30 0.67
C ARG A 499 29.55 -0.90 -0.74
N MET A 500 28.72 -0.36 -1.64
CA MET A 500 28.65 -0.81 -3.03
C MET A 500 29.96 -0.53 -3.77
N ALA A 501 30.58 0.64 -3.56
CA ALA A 501 31.87 1.01 -4.14
C ALA A 501 32.99 0.04 -3.73
N GLU A 502 33.05 -0.37 -2.45
CA GLU A 502 33.98 -1.40 -1.99
C GLU A 502 33.77 -2.74 -2.70
N SER A 503 32.52 -3.14 -2.83
CA SER A 503 32.16 -4.39 -3.49
C SER A 503 32.54 -4.46 -4.96
N VAL A 504 32.53 -3.32 -5.67
CA VAL A 504 32.93 -3.24 -7.09
C VAL A 504 34.39 -2.84 -7.30
N GLY A 505 35.18 -2.66 -6.23
CA GLY A 505 36.61 -2.36 -6.31
C GLY A 505 36.95 -0.89 -6.56
N GLU A 506 36.07 0.04 -6.17
CA GLU A 506 36.31 1.51 -6.26
C GLU A 506 36.50 2.16 -4.85
N PRO A 507 37.56 1.85 -4.12
CA PRO A 507 37.76 2.29 -2.74
C PRO A 507 37.88 3.82 -2.57
N ALA A 508 38.29 4.55 -3.62
CA ALA A 508 38.34 6.00 -3.61
C ALA A 508 36.95 6.62 -3.43
N ILE A 509 35.94 6.11 -4.14
CA ILE A 509 34.55 6.54 -3.99
C ILE A 509 34.03 6.18 -2.60
N ALA A 510 34.34 4.99 -2.10
CA ALA A 510 33.95 4.55 -0.75
C ALA A 510 34.50 5.49 0.33
N THR A 511 35.78 5.88 0.21
CA THR A 511 36.45 6.82 1.15
C THR A 511 35.79 8.22 1.07
N GLN A 512 35.54 8.73 -0.13
CA GLN A 512 34.88 10.00 -0.33
C GLN A 512 33.46 10.01 0.28
N ALA A 513 32.66 8.98 -0.02
CA ALA A 513 31.28 8.89 0.48
C ALA A 513 31.22 8.86 2.01
N ARG A 514 32.15 8.12 2.66
CA ARG A 514 32.25 8.12 4.12
C ARG A 514 32.65 9.48 4.69
N ALA A 515 33.60 10.18 4.06
CA ALA A 515 34.03 11.50 4.51
C ALA A 515 32.89 12.51 4.43
N ILE A 516 32.13 12.49 3.33
CA ILE A 516 30.96 13.37 3.15
C ILE A 516 29.86 13.01 4.13
N ARG A 517 29.60 11.71 4.34
CA ARG A 517 28.63 11.25 5.34
C ARG A 517 28.96 11.77 6.75
N ALA A 518 30.21 11.63 7.16
CA ALA A 518 30.65 12.12 8.47
C ALA A 518 30.45 13.63 8.60
N LYS A 519 30.75 14.40 7.55
CA LYS A 519 30.52 15.84 7.52
C LYS A 519 29.03 16.18 7.58
N ALA A 520 28.21 15.53 6.78
CA ALA A 520 26.75 15.73 6.73
C ALA A 520 26.10 15.46 8.10
N LEU A 521 26.47 14.34 8.76
CA LEU A 521 25.99 14.03 10.11
C LEU A 521 26.41 15.10 11.14
N ALA A 522 27.66 15.55 11.09
CA ALA A 522 28.13 16.62 11.97
C ALA A 522 27.35 17.93 11.72
N THR A 523 27.03 18.23 10.46
CA THR A 523 26.19 19.39 10.11
C THR A 523 24.78 19.26 10.65
N ILE A 524 24.15 18.07 10.52
CA ILE A 524 22.81 17.81 11.05
C ILE A 524 22.79 18.03 12.55
N GLU A 525 23.71 17.42 13.30
CA GLU A 525 23.78 17.55 14.74
C GLU A 525 24.06 19.00 15.20
N ALA A 526 24.92 19.71 14.50
CA ALA A 526 25.30 21.07 14.87
C ALA A 526 24.25 22.13 14.52
N LYS A 527 23.52 21.95 13.39
CA LYS A 527 22.63 22.99 12.86
C LYS A 527 21.14 22.68 13.00
N PHE A 528 20.73 21.41 13.00
CA PHE A 528 19.30 21.05 13.11
C PHE A 528 18.90 20.74 14.55
N TRP A 529 19.81 20.24 15.40
CA TRP A 529 19.48 19.94 16.78
C TRP A 529 19.21 21.21 17.57
N MET A 530 18.08 21.26 18.27
CA MET A 530 17.61 22.37 19.11
C MET A 530 17.57 21.94 20.57
N PRO A 531 18.65 22.15 21.35
CA PRO A 531 18.80 21.60 22.71
C PRO A 531 17.69 22.03 23.67
N ALA A 532 17.26 23.30 23.60
CA ALA A 532 16.23 23.83 24.49
C ALA A 532 14.86 23.21 24.26
N GLN A 533 14.54 22.86 22.99
CA GLN A 533 13.28 22.25 22.58
C GLN A 533 13.35 20.72 22.56
N LYS A 534 14.56 20.13 22.64
CA LYS A 534 14.81 18.70 22.52
C LYS A 534 14.19 18.11 21.24
N GLN A 535 14.54 18.70 20.09
CA GLN A 535 14.05 18.30 18.79
C GLN A 535 15.01 18.68 17.68
N TYR A 536 14.90 18.02 16.54
CA TYR A 536 15.48 18.49 15.29
C TYR A 536 14.58 19.51 14.62
N ALA A 537 15.16 20.59 14.11
CA ALA A 537 14.48 21.56 13.26
C ALA A 537 14.01 20.88 11.96
N PHE A 538 12.94 21.41 11.36
CA PHE A 538 12.45 20.91 10.09
C PHE A 538 13.43 21.21 8.95
N ALA A 539 13.96 22.44 8.89
CA ALA A 539 14.84 22.86 7.81
C ALA A 539 15.81 23.97 8.23
N LEU A 540 16.97 24.02 7.58
CA LEU A 540 17.81 25.20 7.49
C LEU A 540 17.23 26.12 6.41
N LEU A 541 17.20 27.42 6.67
CA LEU A 541 16.67 28.41 5.75
C LEU A 541 17.80 29.19 5.05
N GLU A 542 17.54 29.70 3.85
CA GLU A 542 18.50 30.48 3.03
C GLU A 542 19.00 31.75 3.76
N ASN A 543 18.20 32.31 4.67
CA ASN A 543 18.57 33.45 5.48
C ASN A 543 19.47 33.13 6.69
N GLY A 544 19.89 31.86 6.84
CA GLY A 544 20.73 31.37 7.93
C GLY A 544 20.00 31.04 9.23
N THR A 545 18.67 31.15 9.28
CA THR A 545 17.86 30.72 10.42
C THR A 545 17.35 29.28 10.24
N VAL A 546 16.62 28.75 11.22
CA VAL A 546 16.01 27.42 11.16
C VAL A 546 14.48 27.50 11.19
N ASN A 547 13.82 26.60 10.50
CA ASN A 547 12.39 26.35 10.67
C ASN A 547 12.19 25.40 11.86
N ALA A 548 11.78 25.97 12.99
CA ALA A 548 11.68 25.31 14.29
C ALA A 548 10.35 24.56 14.51
N ASN A 549 9.47 24.47 13.49
CA ASN A 549 8.24 23.70 13.62
C ASN A 549 8.53 22.24 13.97
N VAL A 550 7.75 21.68 14.89
CA VAL A 550 7.82 20.25 15.20
C VAL A 550 7.17 19.49 14.07
N THR A 551 7.96 18.69 13.37
CA THR A 551 7.51 17.88 12.24
C THR A 551 7.91 16.41 12.41
N ALA A 552 7.24 15.53 11.70
CA ALA A 552 7.59 14.10 11.66
C ALA A 552 8.76 13.79 10.71
N TRP A 553 9.29 14.77 9.98
CA TRP A 553 10.24 14.53 8.90
C TRP A 553 11.63 14.07 9.34
N ALA A 554 12.04 14.36 10.57
CA ALA A 554 13.26 13.81 11.15
C ALA A 554 13.23 12.27 11.26
N ALA A 555 12.05 11.67 11.30
CA ALA A 555 11.88 10.23 11.38
C ALA A 555 12.56 9.47 10.23
N THR A 556 12.78 10.09 9.07
CA THR A 556 13.45 9.43 7.94
C THR A 556 14.91 9.14 8.25
N ALA A 557 15.68 10.09 8.79
CA ALA A 557 17.04 9.85 9.24
C ALA A 557 17.09 8.90 10.45
N MET A 558 16.15 9.09 11.39
CA MET A 558 16.03 8.24 12.58
C MET A 558 15.74 6.77 12.22
N ALA A 559 14.93 6.52 11.20
CA ALA A 559 14.55 5.17 10.77
C ALA A 559 15.73 4.29 10.38
N PHE A 560 16.85 4.89 9.97
CA PHE A 560 18.09 4.18 9.63
C PHE A 560 19.12 4.20 10.76
N GLY A 561 18.83 4.88 11.88
CA GLY A 561 19.69 4.95 13.06
C GLY A 561 20.92 5.84 12.85
N ASP A 562 20.79 6.87 12.02
CA ASP A 562 21.90 7.73 11.62
C ASP A 562 22.14 8.91 12.57
N LEU A 563 21.16 9.30 13.40
CA LEU A 563 21.25 10.43 14.31
C LEU A 563 21.78 10.02 15.70
N ASP A 564 22.20 11.00 16.50
CA ASP A 564 22.64 10.78 17.87
C ASP A 564 21.58 10.00 18.70
N ALA A 565 22.03 9.09 19.55
CA ALA A 565 21.14 8.18 20.28
C ALA A 565 20.24 8.90 21.29
N ASP A 566 20.79 9.86 22.04
CA ASP A 566 20.06 10.61 23.08
C ASP A 566 19.11 11.64 22.43
N HIS A 567 19.61 12.37 21.40
CA HIS A 567 18.81 13.31 20.65
C HIS A 567 17.66 12.61 19.91
N GLY A 568 17.93 11.46 19.31
CA GLY A 568 16.93 10.64 18.66
C GLY A 568 15.88 10.10 19.63
N ALA A 569 16.27 9.69 20.85
CA ALA A 569 15.31 9.29 21.89
C ALA A 569 14.40 10.45 22.35
N ASP A 570 14.97 11.65 22.52
CA ASP A 570 14.18 12.85 22.81
C ASP A 570 13.20 13.20 21.65
N MET A 571 13.66 13.08 20.40
CA MET A 571 12.80 13.30 19.23
C MET A 571 11.73 12.21 19.10
N ALA A 572 12.02 10.93 19.38
CA ALA A 572 11.03 9.85 19.38
C ALA A 572 9.89 10.13 20.38
N ALA A 573 10.21 10.68 21.55
CA ALA A 573 9.18 11.10 22.51
C ALA A 573 8.27 12.25 21.97
N LYS A 574 8.80 13.13 21.10
CA LYS A 574 8.00 14.13 20.41
C LYS A 574 7.08 13.51 19.36
N LEU A 575 7.61 12.55 18.60
CA LEU A 575 6.86 11.83 17.57
C LEU A 575 5.70 11.04 18.18
N ALA A 576 5.91 10.41 19.34
CA ALA A 576 4.89 9.66 20.06
C ALA A 576 3.77 10.53 20.64
N SER A 577 3.97 11.85 20.78
CA SER A 577 2.98 12.76 21.39
C SER A 577 1.70 12.90 20.55
N SER A 578 0.59 13.20 21.21
CA SER A 578 -0.71 13.43 20.57
C SER A 578 -0.72 14.63 19.62
N ASN A 579 0.24 15.54 19.72
CA ASN A 579 0.41 16.63 18.75
C ASN A 579 0.88 16.15 17.38
N ILE A 580 1.58 15.02 17.30
CA ILE A 580 2.02 14.37 16.05
C ILE A 580 1.17 13.15 15.77
N THR A 581 1.06 12.20 16.71
CA THR A 581 0.45 10.90 16.49
C THR A 581 -1.03 10.87 16.85
N THR A 582 -1.89 10.50 15.90
CA THR A 582 -3.31 10.20 16.06
C THR A 582 -3.53 8.68 16.22
N ASP A 583 -4.77 8.21 16.42
CA ASP A 583 -5.09 6.78 16.50
C ASP A 583 -4.96 6.07 15.15
N TRP A 584 -4.81 6.82 14.05
CA TRP A 584 -4.67 6.31 12.67
C TRP A 584 -3.34 6.65 12.01
N GLY A 585 -2.39 7.28 12.72
CA GLY A 585 -1.04 7.56 12.26
C GLY A 585 -0.51 8.93 12.60
N ALA A 586 0.64 9.28 12.03
CA ALA A 586 1.37 10.50 12.33
C ALA A 586 1.06 11.63 11.33
N ARG A 587 0.86 12.83 11.87
CA ARG A 587 0.80 14.09 11.12
C ARG A 587 2.21 14.51 10.73
N PRO A 588 2.46 15.04 9.53
CA PRO A 588 3.77 15.58 9.17
C PRO A 588 4.12 16.86 9.97
N LEU A 589 3.11 17.63 10.41
CA LEU A 589 3.25 18.84 11.20
C LEU A 589 2.46 18.72 12.50
N SER A 590 3.05 19.16 13.60
CA SER A 590 2.42 19.20 14.92
C SER A 590 1.12 20.03 14.92
N SER A 591 0.06 19.50 15.55
CA SER A 591 -1.20 20.23 15.74
C SER A 591 -1.08 21.49 16.63
N ALA A 592 0.05 21.67 17.28
CA ALA A 592 0.36 22.91 18.03
C ALA A 592 0.97 24.02 17.14
N SER A 593 1.32 23.74 15.90
CA SER A 593 1.82 24.74 14.95
C SER A 593 0.70 25.69 14.52
N ALA A 594 1.02 26.97 14.35
CA ALA A 594 0.09 27.96 13.78
C ALA A 594 -0.25 27.66 12.31
N LEU A 595 0.57 26.88 11.62
CA LEU A 595 0.37 26.48 10.22
C LEU A 595 -0.44 25.17 10.10
N PHE A 596 -0.85 24.57 11.22
CA PHE A 596 -1.56 23.29 11.19
C PHE A 596 -2.98 23.45 10.63
N ASP A 597 -3.26 22.71 9.56
CA ASP A 597 -4.60 22.53 9.01
C ASP A 597 -4.84 21.03 8.80
N PRO A 598 -5.78 20.40 9.51
CA PRO A 598 -6.03 18.96 9.45
C PRO A 598 -6.52 18.46 8.10
N LEU A 599 -6.92 19.35 7.19
CA LEU A 599 -7.38 19.03 5.85
C LEU A 599 -6.33 19.38 4.77
N HIS A 600 -5.26 20.08 5.14
CA HIS A 600 -4.21 20.43 4.19
C HIS A 600 -3.23 19.25 4.01
N TYR A 601 -2.98 18.89 2.77
CA TYR A 601 -2.15 17.78 2.32
C TYR A 601 -0.78 17.70 3.05
N ASN A 602 0.01 18.76 3.06
CA ASN A 602 1.32 18.79 3.70
C ASN A 602 1.32 19.34 5.14
N ASN A 603 0.34 20.18 5.53
CA ASN A 603 0.39 20.89 6.81
C ASN A 603 -0.45 20.25 7.92
N GLY A 604 -0.95 19.01 7.73
CA GLY A 604 -1.68 18.41 8.83
C GLY A 604 -2.39 17.10 8.56
N ALA A 605 -2.63 16.71 7.30
CA ALA A 605 -3.17 15.40 6.98
C ALA A 605 -2.22 14.28 7.47
N VAL A 606 -2.77 13.20 8.01
CA VAL A 606 -2.00 12.01 8.39
C VAL A 606 -1.61 11.22 7.14
N TRP A 607 -0.33 10.91 7.05
CA TRP A 607 0.23 10.10 5.98
C TRP A 607 0.67 8.73 6.51
N PRO A 608 0.09 7.62 6.06
CA PRO A 608 0.61 6.30 6.40
C PRO A 608 2.09 6.11 6.04
N PHE A 609 2.55 6.71 4.94
CA PHE A 609 3.96 6.77 4.56
C PHE A 609 4.85 7.38 5.65
N VAL A 610 4.54 8.59 6.10
CA VAL A 610 5.27 9.27 7.20
C VAL A 610 5.16 8.48 8.49
N THR A 611 3.96 7.93 8.77
CA THR A 611 3.71 7.09 9.94
C THR A 611 4.62 5.88 9.99
N GLY A 612 4.91 5.25 8.83
CA GLY A 612 5.82 4.11 8.75
C GLY A 612 7.25 4.46 9.12
N PHE A 613 7.76 5.60 8.69
CA PHE A 613 9.06 6.08 9.12
C PHE A 613 9.06 6.46 10.60
N VAL A 614 7.99 7.06 11.13
CA VAL A 614 7.83 7.33 12.57
C VAL A 614 7.87 6.02 13.35
N SER A 615 7.10 5.01 12.94
CA SER A 615 7.11 3.71 13.59
C SER A 615 8.51 3.07 13.63
N LEU A 616 9.21 3.09 12.49
CA LEU A 616 10.56 2.54 12.40
C LEU A 616 11.56 3.34 13.24
N ALA A 617 11.45 4.67 13.26
CA ALA A 617 12.25 5.55 14.10
C ALA A 617 12.04 5.27 15.59
N GLU A 618 10.79 5.10 16.02
CA GLU A 618 10.45 4.76 17.39
C GLU A 618 11.11 3.42 17.82
N TYR A 619 11.06 2.40 16.97
CA TYR A 619 11.78 1.14 17.25
C TYR A 619 13.30 1.33 17.28
N ARG A 620 13.88 2.12 16.37
CA ARG A 620 15.34 2.36 16.31
C ARG A 620 15.87 3.11 17.51
N TYR A 621 15.04 3.98 18.10
CA TYR A 621 15.37 4.74 19.31
C TYR A 621 14.67 4.18 20.56
N HIS A 622 14.32 2.88 20.52
CA HIS A 622 13.93 2.06 21.67
C HIS A 622 12.65 2.51 22.39
N ASN A 623 11.70 3.13 21.66
CA ASN A 623 10.34 3.43 22.11
C ASN A 623 9.34 2.43 21.51
N ALA A 624 9.47 1.16 21.85
CA ALA A 624 8.77 0.05 21.19
C ALA A 624 7.24 0.12 21.33
N ALA A 625 6.71 0.66 22.44
CA ALA A 625 5.27 0.78 22.65
C ALA A 625 4.65 1.78 21.66
N ALA A 626 5.32 2.90 21.38
CA ALA A 626 4.90 3.88 20.38
C ALA A 626 5.05 3.31 18.95
N GLY A 627 6.16 2.60 18.67
CA GLY A 627 6.39 1.94 17.38
C GLY A 627 5.29 0.93 17.02
N LEU A 628 4.84 0.13 17.98
CA LEU A 628 3.72 -0.79 17.77
C LEU A 628 2.39 -0.06 17.58
N PHE A 629 2.18 1.04 18.31
CA PHE A 629 0.97 1.85 18.20
C PHE A 629 0.80 2.39 16.77
N THR A 630 1.84 3.00 16.21
CA THR A 630 1.86 3.58 14.87
C THR A 630 1.82 2.50 13.78
N LEU A 631 2.48 1.34 13.97
CA LEU A 631 2.40 0.20 13.06
C LEU A 631 0.96 -0.36 12.94
N ARG A 632 0.27 -0.56 14.08
CA ARG A 632 -1.12 -1.01 14.11
C ARG A 632 -2.06 0.01 13.46
N ALA A 633 -1.78 1.31 13.64
CA ALA A 633 -2.53 2.38 12.99
C ALA A 633 -2.52 2.23 11.47
N ILE A 634 -1.34 2.06 10.85
CA ILE A 634 -1.22 1.87 9.39
C ILE A 634 -1.92 0.58 8.95
N ALA A 635 -1.67 -0.53 9.64
CA ALA A 635 -2.26 -1.82 9.30
C ALA A 635 -3.80 -1.75 9.25
N ARG A 636 -4.40 -1.01 10.17
CA ARG A 636 -5.84 -0.85 10.29
C ARG A 636 -6.46 -0.04 9.14
N THR A 637 -5.77 1.00 8.65
CA THR A 637 -6.29 1.83 7.55
C THR A 637 -6.58 1.03 6.29
N GLY A 638 -5.92 -0.11 6.10
CA GLY A 638 -6.16 -1.03 4.98
C GLY A 638 -7.49 -1.80 5.03
N PHE A 639 -8.27 -1.69 6.12
CA PHE A 639 -9.53 -2.45 6.25
C PHE A 639 -10.73 -1.57 6.61
N ASP A 640 -10.52 -0.40 7.19
CA ASP A 640 -11.61 0.44 7.70
C ASP A 640 -12.24 1.34 6.61
N HIS A 641 -11.52 1.63 5.53
CA HIS A 641 -11.99 2.53 4.46
C HIS A 641 -12.26 1.76 3.18
N THR A 642 -11.26 1.43 2.42
CA THR A 642 -11.35 0.56 1.24
C THR A 642 -10.87 -0.83 1.62
N LEU A 643 -11.63 -1.87 1.29
CA LEU A 643 -11.29 -3.23 1.71
C LEU A 643 -9.94 -3.67 1.13
N GLY A 644 -8.99 -3.98 2.01
CA GLY A 644 -7.67 -4.45 1.65
C GLY A 644 -6.72 -3.40 1.04
N ARG A 645 -7.05 -2.10 1.09
CA ARG A 645 -6.31 -1.00 0.44
C ARG A 645 -5.98 0.12 1.43
N ASN A 646 -4.75 0.60 1.45
CA ASN A 646 -4.35 1.74 2.29
C ASN A 646 -4.52 3.04 1.52
N PRO A 647 -5.23 4.05 2.08
CA PRO A 647 -5.34 5.37 1.47
C PRO A 647 -4.03 6.15 1.58
N GLU A 648 -3.84 7.12 0.71
CA GLU A 648 -2.69 8.01 0.70
C GLU A 648 -2.65 8.91 1.93
N VAL A 649 -3.72 9.66 2.18
CA VAL A 649 -3.81 10.65 3.26
C VAL A 649 -5.17 10.60 3.95
N ILE A 650 -5.14 10.90 5.24
CA ILE A 650 -6.29 10.87 6.14
C ILE A 650 -6.34 12.20 6.88
N SER A 651 -7.52 12.72 7.20
CA SER A 651 -7.62 13.97 7.97
C SER A 651 -6.80 13.92 9.25
N GLY A 652 -6.12 15.01 9.56
CA GLY A 652 -5.32 15.14 10.79
C GLY A 652 -6.14 15.25 12.08
N ARG A 653 -7.46 15.29 12.00
CA ARG A 653 -8.33 15.45 13.18
C ARG A 653 -9.46 14.43 13.27
N LEU A 654 -9.94 13.91 12.16
CA LEU A 654 -10.99 12.89 12.09
C LEU A 654 -10.49 11.68 11.31
N TYR A 655 -10.83 10.49 11.74
CA TYR A 655 -10.43 9.26 11.04
C TYR A 655 -11.24 9.06 9.77
N LYS A 656 -10.95 9.86 8.75
CA LYS A 656 -11.56 9.82 7.43
C LYS A 656 -10.53 10.22 6.38
N PRO A 657 -10.33 9.46 5.29
CA PRO A 657 -9.51 9.88 4.15
C PRO A 657 -9.99 11.23 3.60
N LEU A 658 -9.07 12.03 3.10
CA LEU A 658 -9.43 13.26 2.40
C LEU A 658 -10.08 12.91 1.07
N ASP A 659 -10.99 13.77 0.59
CA ASP A 659 -11.67 13.55 -0.69
C ASP A 659 -10.69 13.59 -1.88
N THR A 660 -9.51 14.20 -1.71
CA THR A 660 -8.42 14.24 -2.69
C THR A 660 -7.43 13.07 -2.57
N ALA A 661 -7.58 12.22 -1.54
CA ALA A 661 -6.67 11.11 -1.30
C ALA A 661 -6.81 10.02 -2.36
N VAL A 662 -5.70 9.48 -2.82
CA VAL A 662 -5.71 8.26 -3.62
C VAL A 662 -6.09 7.09 -2.70
N PRO A 663 -7.14 6.31 -3.04
CA PRO A 663 -7.68 5.29 -2.13
C PRO A 663 -6.82 4.02 -2.02
N GLN A 664 -5.95 3.75 -2.99
CA GLN A 664 -5.00 2.64 -2.99
C GLN A 664 -3.60 3.17 -3.27
N GLN A 665 -2.83 3.40 -2.21
CA GLN A 665 -1.48 3.95 -2.30
C GLN A 665 -0.43 2.94 -1.85
N PHE A 666 0.57 2.65 -2.71
CA PHE A 666 1.50 1.56 -2.46
C PHE A 666 2.59 1.91 -1.44
N PHE A 667 3.08 3.14 -1.38
CA PHE A 667 4.01 3.50 -0.30
C PHE A 667 3.33 3.48 1.09
N ALA A 668 2.02 3.78 1.18
CA ALA A 668 1.26 3.59 2.40
C ALA A 668 1.21 2.11 2.79
N THR A 669 0.95 1.24 1.82
CA THR A 669 0.93 -0.22 2.00
C THR A 669 2.29 -0.78 2.36
N SER A 670 3.39 -0.30 1.75
CA SER A 670 4.75 -0.75 2.05
C SER A 670 5.15 -0.48 3.50
N MET A 671 4.55 0.54 4.12
CA MET A 671 4.78 0.90 5.52
C MET A 671 4.02 0.02 6.54
N VAL A 672 3.19 -0.90 6.09
CA VAL A 672 2.75 -2.03 6.93
C VAL A 672 3.93 -3.00 7.15
N ILE A 673 4.74 -3.24 6.13
CA ILE A 673 5.79 -4.26 6.12
C ILE A 673 7.13 -3.72 6.63
N THR A 674 7.56 -2.55 6.18
CA THR A 674 8.91 -2.03 6.49
C THR A 674 9.17 -1.88 7.99
N PRO A 675 8.34 -1.20 8.79
CA PRO A 675 8.55 -1.10 10.23
C PRO A 675 8.26 -2.43 10.96
N LEU A 676 7.38 -3.28 10.45
CA LEU A 676 7.19 -4.63 11.01
C LEU A 676 8.45 -5.46 10.90
N LEU A 677 9.05 -5.55 9.71
CA LEU A 677 10.25 -6.37 9.49
C LEU A 677 11.49 -5.78 10.17
N ARG A 678 11.74 -4.48 9.95
CA ARG A 678 12.98 -3.81 10.37
C ARG A 678 12.93 -3.24 11.80
N GLY A 679 11.72 -2.99 12.31
CA GLY A 679 11.48 -2.47 13.66
C GLY A 679 11.02 -3.56 14.63
N LEU A 680 9.75 -4.00 14.52
CA LEU A 680 9.16 -4.96 15.43
C LEU A 680 9.95 -6.29 15.49
N LEU A 681 10.26 -6.87 14.33
CA LEU A 681 11.01 -8.12 14.20
C LEU A 681 12.53 -7.89 14.16
N GLY A 682 12.98 -6.68 13.84
CA GLY A 682 14.38 -6.30 13.81
C GLY A 682 15.24 -7.11 12.83
N ILE A 683 14.65 -7.51 11.69
CA ILE A 683 15.34 -8.30 10.66
C ILE A 683 16.25 -7.37 9.84
N ASP A 684 17.54 -7.66 9.85
CA ASP A 684 18.56 -7.00 9.03
C ASP A 684 19.44 -8.03 8.34
N VAL A 685 19.46 -8.01 7.01
CA VAL A 685 20.18 -8.99 6.16
C VAL A 685 21.35 -8.30 5.47
N ASP A 686 22.53 -8.87 5.59
CA ASP A 686 23.73 -8.52 4.82
C ASP A 686 24.25 -9.79 4.11
N ALA A 687 23.60 -10.13 2.99
CA ALA A 687 23.90 -11.33 2.25
C ALA A 687 25.34 -11.37 1.71
N PRO A 688 25.94 -10.25 1.22
CA PRO A 688 27.36 -10.23 0.85
C PRO A 688 28.30 -10.61 1.99
N LYS A 689 27.96 -10.24 3.23
CA LYS A 689 28.75 -10.60 4.43
C LYS A 689 28.31 -11.91 5.08
N ARG A 690 27.19 -12.49 4.58
CA ARG A 690 26.57 -13.70 5.15
C ARG A 690 26.19 -13.53 6.62
N VAL A 691 25.61 -12.38 6.94
CA VAL A 691 25.12 -12.05 8.30
C VAL A 691 23.64 -11.77 8.25
N VAL A 692 22.89 -12.34 9.18
CA VAL A 692 21.50 -12.01 9.44
C VAL A 692 21.37 -11.66 10.91
N ARG A 693 20.90 -10.46 11.20
CA ARG A 693 20.56 -10.00 12.55
C ARG A 693 19.06 -10.06 12.75
N ILE A 694 18.63 -10.59 13.87
CA ILE A 694 17.23 -10.65 14.33
C ILE A 694 17.22 -9.99 15.71
N ALA A 695 16.74 -8.74 15.76
CA ALA A 695 16.74 -7.89 16.96
C ALA A 695 15.30 -7.43 17.30
N PRO A 696 14.42 -8.36 17.71
CA PRO A 696 13.00 -8.08 17.87
C PRO A 696 12.70 -7.21 19.09
N HIS A 697 11.69 -6.34 18.93
CA HIS A 697 11.05 -5.56 19.98
C HIS A 697 9.63 -6.10 20.23
N LEU A 698 9.53 -7.36 20.66
CA LEU A 698 8.22 -7.99 20.83
C LEU A 698 7.44 -7.37 21.98
N PRO A 699 6.13 -7.12 21.79
CA PRO A 699 5.26 -6.65 22.86
C PRO A 699 5.35 -7.58 24.08
N PRO A 700 5.25 -7.05 25.32
CA PRO A 700 5.41 -7.87 26.53
C PRO A 700 4.38 -9.00 26.66
N ASP A 701 3.24 -8.89 26.03
CA ASP A 701 2.12 -9.84 26.00
C ASP A 701 2.16 -10.83 24.82
N TRP A 702 3.24 -10.82 24.03
CA TRP A 702 3.45 -11.81 22.97
C TRP A 702 4.36 -12.95 23.47
N ASP A 703 3.82 -14.16 23.55
CA ASP A 703 4.58 -15.36 23.97
C ASP A 703 5.37 -15.96 22.81
N SER A 704 4.90 -15.82 21.58
CA SER A 704 5.59 -16.32 20.39
C SER A 704 5.25 -15.54 19.14
N VAL A 705 6.18 -15.57 18.17
CA VAL A 705 5.98 -15.14 16.80
C VAL A 705 6.77 -16.05 15.87
N SER A 706 6.15 -16.46 14.76
CA SER A 706 6.81 -17.22 13.70
C SER A 706 6.81 -16.44 12.41
N VAL A 707 7.94 -16.47 11.71
CA VAL A 707 8.12 -15.84 10.40
C VAL A 707 8.68 -16.87 9.44
N GLU A 708 8.02 -17.06 8.32
CA GLU A 708 8.46 -18.00 7.31
C GLU A 708 8.94 -17.29 6.05
N ASN A 709 9.82 -17.93 5.30
CA ASN A 709 10.28 -17.51 3.98
C ASN A 709 10.94 -16.13 3.92
N VAL A 710 11.67 -15.72 4.97
CA VAL A 710 12.48 -14.48 4.94
C VAL A 710 13.59 -14.62 3.89
N PRO A 711 13.65 -13.77 2.85
CA PRO A 711 14.66 -13.89 1.81
C PRO A 711 16.06 -13.49 2.30
N VAL A 712 17.08 -14.32 2.01
CA VAL A 712 18.49 -14.08 2.35
C VAL A 712 19.37 -14.57 1.20
N GLY A 713 19.88 -13.66 0.40
CA GLY A 713 20.61 -14.02 -0.81
C GLY A 713 19.74 -14.86 -1.76
N ALA A 714 20.23 -15.99 -2.20
CA ALA A 714 19.48 -16.94 -3.04
C ALA A 714 18.64 -17.95 -2.23
N GLY A 715 18.63 -17.85 -0.91
CA GLY A 715 17.91 -18.76 -0.02
C GLY A 715 16.84 -18.03 0.83
N GLN A 716 16.27 -18.77 1.76
CA GLN A 716 15.27 -18.28 2.71
C GLN A 716 15.55 -18.78 4.12
N LEU A 717 15.17 -17.97 5.10
CA LEU A 717 15.13 -18.36 6.49
C LEU A 717 13.68 -18.43 6.98
N SER A 718 13.40 -19.38 7.88
CA SER A 718 12.17 -19.38 8.67
C SER A 718 12.58 -19.49 10.15
N PHE A 719 11.89 -18.75 11.02
CA PHE A 719 12.23 -18.78 12.43
C PHE A 719 11.01 -18.62 13.33
N THR A 720 11.14 -19.08 14.56
CA THR A 720 10.18 -18.83 15.63
C THR A 720 10.91 -18.26 16.84
N ILE A 721 10.42 -17.13 17.33
CA ILE A 721 10.85 -16.53 18.59
C ILE A 721 9.82 -16.91 19.65
N ARG A 722 10.31 -17.34 20.83
CA ARG A 722 9.45 -17.64 21.99
C ARG A 722 9.96 -16.93 23.23
N ARG A 723 9.03 -16.36 23.97
CA ARG A 723 9.26 -15.87 25.32
C ARG A 723 8.91 -16.99 26.29
N VAL A 724 9.86 -17.43 27.06
CA VAL A 724 9.69 -18.42 28.13
C VAL A 724 10.11 -17.81 29.45
N ALA A 725 9.75 -18.42 30.59
CA ALA A 725 10.12 -17.88 31.89
C ALA A 725 11.64 -17.62 31.97
N GLY A 726 12.04 -16.35 32.14
CA GLY A 726 13.42 -15.91 32.27
C GLY A 726 14.28 -16.04 31.01
N ALA A 727 13.68 -16.18 29.80
CA ALA A 727 14.46 -16.21 28.57
C ALA A 727 13.64 -15.88 27.33
N MET A 728 14.36 -15.46 26.26
CA MET A 728 13.88 -15.47 24.89
C MET A 728 14.69 -16.46 24.06
N THR A 729 14.01 -17.25 23.21
CA THR A 729 14.65 -18.24 22.32
C THR A 729 14.33 -17.93 20.87
N LEU A 730 15.29 -18.23 19.99
CA LEU A 730 15.13 -18.20 18.54
C LEU A 730 15.44 -19.59 17.98
N ASP A 731 14.46 -20.20 17.35
CA ASP A 731 14.64 -21.40 16.54
C ASP A 731 14.66 -20.98 15.08
N VAL A 732 15.80 -21.14 14.38
CA VAL A 732 15.96 -20.70 12.99
C VAL A 732 16.33 -21.87 12.08
N ARG A 733 15.72 -21.91 10.89
CA ARG A 733 15.96 -22.92 9.84
C ARG A 733 16.21 -22.23 8.52
N ARG A 734 17.09 -22.81 7.71
CA ARG A 734 17.43 -22.33 6.38
C ARG A 734 16.84 -23.24 5.31
N ARG A 735 16.35 -22.64 4.22
CA ARG A 735 15.99 -23.33 2.97
C ARG A 735 16.81 -22.76 1.82
N GLY A 736 17.22 -23.61 0.87
CA GLY A 736 18.00 -23.23 -0.31
C GLY A 736 19.08 -24.25 -0.62
N ALA A 737 19.68 -24.15 -1.80
CA ALA A 737 20.71 -25.09 -2.26
C ALA A 737 22.10 -24.75 -1.69
N GLU A 738 22.35 -23.49 -1.35
CA GLU A 738 23.64 -23.05 -0.84
C GLU A 738 23.85 -23.51 0.61
N ARG A 739 25.03 -24.11 0.89
CA ARG A 739 25.41 -24.68 2.20
C ARG A 739 26.48 -23.89 2.94
N SER A 740 26.97 -22.81 2.37
CA SER A 740 27.94 -21.96 3.09
C SER A 740 27.30 -21.37 4.33
N PRO A 741 28.00 -21.39 5.48
CA PRO A 741 27.43 -20.91 6.74
C PRO A 741 26.99 -19.44 6.68
N ILE A 742 25.88 -19.12 7.36
CA ILE A 742 25.41 -17.76 7.63
C ILE A 742 25.57 -17.50 9.12
N MET A 743 26.14 -16.36 9.51
CA MET A 743 26.15 -15.92 10.89
C MET A 743 24.78 -15.35 11.25
N VAL A 744 24.10 -15.95 12.20
CA VAL A 744 22.86 -15.41 12.79
C VAL A 744 23.19 -14.73 14.11
N GLU A 745 22.83 -13.46 14.21
CA GLU A 745 22.90 -12.67 15.44
C GLU A 745 21.48 -12.51 16.00
N PHE A 746 21.24 -13.02 17.21
CA PHE A 746 19.97 -12.83 17.92
C PHE A 746 20.18 -11.83 19.05
N SER A 747 19.47 -10.69 18.97
CA SER A 747 19.62 -9.54 19.86
C SER A 747 18.26 -9.00 20.32
N PRO A 748 17.44 -9.78 21.03
CA PRO A 748 16.11 -9.35 21.44
C PRO A 748 16.17 -8.15 22.40
N ALA A 749 15.21 -7.25 22.27
CA ALA A 749 14.93 -6.23 23.28
C ALA A 749 14.29 -6.91 24.50
N LEU A 750 14.90 -6.71 25.64
CA LEU A 750 14.47 -7.20 26.94
C LEU A 750 13.81 -6.07 27.73
N PRO A 751 12.99 -6.38 28.75
CA PRO A 751 12.40 -5.39 29.62
C PRO A 751 13.43 -4.42 30.19
N LEU A 752 13.06 -3.15 30.32
CA LEU A 752 13.95 -2.09 30.79
C LEU A 752 14.50 -2.41 32.19
N GLY A 753 15.82 -2.39 32.34
CA GLY A 753 16.51 -2.75 33.58
C GLY A 753 16.65 -4.26 33.82
N ALA A 754 16.32 -5.11 32.87
CA ALA A 754 16.54 -6.56 32.99
C ALA A 754 18.00 -6.91 33.24
N ALA A 755 18.25 -7.88 34.12
CA ALA A 755 19.56 -8.43 34.39
C ALA A 755 19.82 -9.61 33.45
N VAL A 756 20.73 -9.48 32.49
CA VAL A 756 21.13 -10.55 31.58
C VAL A 756 22.01 -11.57 32.33
N THR A 757 21.68 -12.87 32.15
CA THR A 757 22.41 -13.98 32.76
C THR A 757 23.07 -14.82 31.65
N GLY A 758 24.32 -15.27 31.89
CA GLY A 758 25.09 -16.09 30.94
C GLY A 758 26.35 -15.38 30.43
N SER A 759 27.40 -16.13 30.10
CA SER A 759 28.76 -15.62 29.82
C SER A 759 29.06 -15.31 28.36
N THR A 760 28.17 -15.63 27.41
CA THR A 760 28.42 -15.53 25.96
C THR A 760 27.70 -14.37 25.26
N THR A 761 27.03 -13.51 26.02
CA THR A 761 26.18 -12.43 25.49
C THR A 761 26.87 -11.07 25.62
N THR A 762 26.84 -10.30 24.52
CA THR A 762 27.16 -8.87 24.58
C THR A 762 25.88 -8.13 24.96
N VAL A 763 25.98 -7.27 25.99
CA VAL A 763 24.83 -6.51 26.52
C VAL A 763 24.98 -5.04 26.16
N THR A 764 23.96 -4.48 25.53
CA THR A 764 23.84 -3.04 25.28
C THR A 764 22.61 -2.53 26.02
N ARG A 765 22.78 -1.47 26.80
CA ARG A 765 21.70 -0.78 27.50
C ARG A 765 21.40 0.52 26.78
N THR A 766 20.13 0.74 26.53
CA THR A 766 19.62 1.94 25.87
C THR A 766 18.71 2.73 26.82
N ALA A 767 18.17 3.83 26.37
CA ALA A 767 17.21 4.62 27.14
C ALA A 767 15.92 3.85 27.44
N GLY A 768 15.43 3.00 26.51
CA GLY A 768 14.12 2.35 26.58
C GLY A 768 14.13 0.84 26.81
N ASP A 769 15.29 0.13 26.66
CA ASP A 769 15.36 -1.32 26.79
C ASP A 769 16.78 -1.83 27.07
N VAL A 770 16.93 -3.17 27.08
CA VAL A 770 18.22 -3.86 27.17
C VAL A 770 18.34 -4.85 26.03
N HIS A 771 19.33 -4.71 25.17
CA HIS A 771 19.65 -5.70 24.15
C HIS A 771 20.74 -6.67 24.63
N ALA A 772 20.49 -7.96 24.43
CA ALA A 772 21.48 -9.00 24.72
C ALA A 772 21.69 -9.83 23.45
N THR A 773 22.93 -9.80 22.92
CA THR A 773 23.27 -10.39 21.63
C THR A 773 23.99 -11.71 21.79
N THR A 774 23.46 -12.76 21.16
CA THR A 774 24.11 -14.06 21.01
C THR A 774 24.26 -14.41 19.54
N ARG A 775 25.20 -15.29 19.17
CA ARG A 775 25.51 -15.62 17.77
C ARG A 775 25.62 -17.11 17.56
N ALA A 776 25.23 -17.56 16.37
CA ALA A 776 25.39 -18.92 15.90
C ALA A 776 25.73 -18.99 14.41
N SER A 777 26.56 -19.93 14.02
CA SER A 777 26.79 -20.27 12.62
C SER A 777 25.67 -21.21 12.13
N LEU A 778 24.91 -20.80 11.14
CA LEU A 778 23.77 -21.51 10.59
C LEU A 778 24.14 -22.20 9.28
N ILE A 779 24.01 -23.51 9.22
CA ILE A 779 24.05 -24.30 7.97
C ILE A 779 22.62 -24.70 7.59
N ASP A 780 21.96 -25.50 8.40
CA ASP A 780 20.59 -25.98 8.21
C ASP A 780 19.63 -25.45 9.29
N SER A 781 20.00 -25.55 10.56
CA SER A 781 19.22 -25.04 11.70
C SER A 781 20.11 -24.63 12.86
N ALA A 782 19.62 -23.70 13.66
CA ALA A 782 20.27 -23.30 14.90
C ALA A 782 19.22 -22.88 15.93
N GLN A 783 19.56 -23.02 17.21
CA GLN A 783 18.80 -22.49 18.32
C GLN A 783 19.70 -21.53 19.11
N LEU A 784 19.17 -20.32 19.36
CA LEU A 784 19.81 -19.31 20.19
C LEU A 784 18.91 -18.98 21.37
N ARG A 785 19.55 -18.65 22.51
CA ARG A 785 18.87 -18.34 23.77
C ARG A 785 19.53 -17.16 24.45
N VAL A 786 18.70 -16.23 24.92
CA VAL A 786 19.08 -15.13 25.80
C VAL A 786 18.33 -15.29 27.11
N SER A 787 19.05 -15.44 28.21
CA SER A 787 18.46 -15.55 29.55
C SER A 787 18.56 -14.24 30.29
N TYR A 788 17.50 -13.86 31.01
CA TYR A 788 17.43 -12.62 31.77
C TYR A 788 16.55 -12.79 33.01
N ASP A 789 16.68 -11.88 33.94
CA ASP A 789 15.82 -11.80 35.13
C ASP A 789 15.33 -10.37 35.31
N GLY A 790 14.05 -10.23 35.61
CA GLY A 790 13.45 -8.95 35.96
C GLY A 790 13.25 -7.96 34.81
N GLY A 791 13.17 -6.70 35.19
CA GLY A 791 12.95 -5.57 34.30
C GLY A 791 11.48 -5.08 34.28
N TRP A 792 11.28 -3.92 33.70
CA TRP A 792 10.00 -3.22 33.58
C TRP A 792 9.48 -3.25 32.16
N SER A 793 8.16 -3.32 32.04
CA SER A 793 7.49 -3.25 30.75
C SER A 793 6.08 -2.66 30.89
N VAL A 794 5.56 -2.06 29.83
CA VAL A 794 4.22 -1.52 29.76
C VAL A 794 3.42 -2.12 28.60
N VAL A 795 2.16 -2.45 28.85
CA VAL A 795 1.19 -2.80 27.81
C VAL A 795 0.03 -1.80 27.91
N PRO A 796 -0.06 -0.87 26.96
CA PRO A 796 -1.17 0.06 26.88
C PRO A 796 -2.48 -0.64 26.52
N PRO A 797 -3.65 -0.06 26.85
CA PRO A 797 -4.92 -0.59 26.39
C PRO A 797 -5.01 -0.51 24.86
N HIS A 798 -5.51 -1.56 24.22
CA HIS A 798 -5.78 -1.56 22.81
C HIS A 798 -7.12 -0.87 22.54
N MET A 799 -7.07 0.30 21.92
CA MET A 799 -8.24 1.11 21.56
C MET A 799 -8.16 1.44 20.07
N PRO A 800 -8.88 0.71 19.22
CA PRO A 800 -8.85 0.96 17.78
C PRO A 800 -9.55 2.28 17.44
N ALA A 801 -9.04 2.97 16.42
CA ALA A 801 -9.68 4.14 15.85
C ALA A 801 -11.09 3.82 15.35
N ILE A 802 -11.99 4.79 15.49
CA ILE A 802 -13.39 4.70 15.02
C ILE A 802 -13.55 5.62 13.81
N VAL A 803 -14.00 5.08 12.68
CA VAL A 803 -14.19 5.84 11.44
C VAL A 803 -15.08 7.06 11.69
N GLY A 804 -14.62 8.23 11.26
CA GLY A 804 -15.28 9.51 11.45
C GLY A 804 -15.10 10.16 12.84
N ALA A 805 -14.47 9.45 13.80
CA ALA A 805 -14.25 9.99 15.14
C ALA A 805 -12.87 10.68 15.27
N ARG A 806 -12.67 11.38 16.41
CA ARG A 806 -11.38 11.91 16.86
C ARG A 806 -10.57 10.83 17.56
N SER A 807 -9.26 11.08 17.74
CA SER A 807 -8.39 10.27 18.59
C SER A 807 -8.88 10.18 20.02
N THR A 808 -8.79 8.98 20.59
CA THR A 808 -9.21 8.69 21.98
C THR A 808 -8.23 7.82 22.75
N ALA A 809 -7.35 7.07 22.06
CA ALA A 809 -6.46 6.15 22.71
C ALA A 809 -5.33 6.87 23.48
N PRO A 810 -4.85 6.35 24.62
CA PRO A 810 -3.72 6.91 25.33
C PRO A 810 -2.40 6.62 24.61
N ARG A 811 -1.38 7.42 24.87
CA ARG A 811 -0.03 7.34 24.31
C ARG A 811 0.98 6.98 25.37
N VAL A 812 1.90 6.07 25.05
CA VAL A 812 3.16 5.90 25.77
C VAL A 812 4.20 6.81 25.10
N ILE A 813 4.61 7.84 25.80
CA ILE A 813 5.54 8.85 25.27
C ILE A 813 6.98 8.42 25.44
N SER A 814 7.33 7.89 26.61
CA SER A 814 8.67 7.35 26.88
C SER A 814 8.67 6.49 28.14
N GLU A 815 9.61 5.57 28.19
CA GLU A 815 9.96 4.74 29.33
C GLU A 815 11.44 5.01 29.71
N ARG A 816 11.78 5.11 30.99
CA ARG A 816 13.17 5.23 31.43
C ARG A 816 13.40 4.78 32.85
N LEU A 817 14.64 4.43 33.18
CA LEU A 817 15.09 4.25 34.56
C LEU A 817 15.74 5.55 35.06
N VAL A 818 15.38 5.95 36.26
CA VAL A 818 15.92 7.12 36.92
C VAL A 818 16.62 6.65 38.21
N ALA A 819 17.90 7.02 38.37
CA ALA A 819 18.64 6.80 39.61
C ALA A 819 18.29 7.96 40.56
N SER A 820 17.55 7.66 41.63
CA SER A 820 17.27 8.60 42.73
C SER A 820 17.57 7.92 44.06
N ALA A 821 16.76 8.01 45.10
CA ALA A 821 16.92 7.22 46.33
C ALA A 821 16.66 5.70 46.13
N GLY A 822 17.08 5.14 45.00
CA GLY A 822 16.85 3.81 44.45
C GLY A 822 16.57 3.88 42.93
N VAL A 823 16.59 2.75 42.24
CA VAL A 823 16.20 2.71 40.80
C VAL A 823 14.68 2.81 40.70
N GLN A 824 14.21 3.83 40.00
CA GLN A 824 12.81 4.07 39.73
C GLN A 824 12.52 3.91 38.24
N TYR A 825 11.36 3.34 37.95
CA TYR A 825 10.85 3.28 36.58
C TYR A 825 9.89 4.48 36.37
N GLU A 826 10.22 5.31 35.39
CA GLU A 826 9.37 6.41 34.95
C GLU A 826 8.69 6.08 33.62
N LEU A 827 7.38 6.28 33.58
CA LEU A 827 6.53 6.11 32.42
C LEU A 827 5.81 7.43 32.13
N ARG A 828 6.15 8.07 31.02
CA ARG A 828 5.49 9.29 30.55
C ARG A 828 4.35 8.93 29.60
N LEU A 829 3.16 9.47 29.86
CA LEU A 829 1.93 9.12 29.18
C LEU A 829 1.15 10.39 28.77
N GLU A 830 0.33 10.24 27.71
CA GLU A 830 -0.73 11.19 27.35
C GLU A 830 -2.05 10.44 27.20
N GLY A 831 -3.16 11.11 27.59
CA GLY A 831 -4.52 10.61 27.42
C GLY A 831 -5.52 11.76 27.44
N LEU A 832 -6.74 11.52 27.02
CA LEU A 832 -7.78 12.54 27.04
C LEU A 832 -8.03 13.05 28.47
N ALA A 833 -8.09 14.36 28.62
CA ALA A 833 -8.28 15.03 29.88
C ALA A 833 -9.56 14.53 30.58
N GLY A 834 -9.45 14.15 31.84
CA GLY A 834 -10.56 13.63 32.65
C GLY A 834 -10.94 12.17 32.37
N GLN A 835 -10.33 11.50 31.40
CA GLN A 835 -10.63 10.10 31.06
C GLN A 835 -9.74 9.14 31.87
N ALA A 836 -10.30 7.97 32.14
CA ALA A 836 -9.62 6.87 32.82
C ALA A 836 -9.14 5.79 31.82
N TYR A 837 -7.89 5.35 31.98
CA TYR A 837 -7.32 4.28 31.16
C TYR A 837 -6.61 3.25 32.04
N SER A 838 -6.66 1.97 31.63
CA SER A 838 -6.01 0.87 32.34
C SER A 838 -4.82 0.34 31.56
N PHE A 839 -3.62 0.43 32.14
CA PHE A 839 -2.39 -0.13 31.64
C PHE A 839 -2.01 -1.40 32.41
N ARG A 840 -1.29 -2.33 31.79
CA ARG A 840 -0.61 -3.42 32.47
C ARG A 840 0.87 -3.10 32.59
N ILE A 841 1.40 -3.17 33.81
CA ILE A 841 2.81 -2.94 34.10
C ILE A 841 3.44 -4.24 34.54
N GLY A 842 4.43 -4.71 33.79
CA GLY A 842 5.26 -5.85 34.16
C GLY A 842 6.39 -5.40 35.08
N SER A 843 6.67 -6.15 36.13
CA SER A 843 7.81 -5.95 37.03
C SER A 843 8.57 -7.25 37.26
N SER A 844 9.81 -7.17 37.76
CA SER A 844 10.65 -8.36 37.96
C SER A 844 10.08 -9.34 38.99
N SER A 845 10.39 -10.63 38.84
CA SER A 845 10.03 -11.68 39.79
C SER A 845 10.68 -11.47 41.17
N ARG A 846 11.87 -10.84 41.26
CA ARG A 846 12.51 -10.47 42.51
C ARG A 846 11.77 -9.37 43.27
N ASP A 847 11.06 -8.52 42.57
CA ASP A 847 10.32 -7.37 43.15
C ASP A 847 8.84 -7.71 43.43
N ALA A 848 8.33 -8.86 42.95
CA ALA A 848 6.93 -9.28 43.20
C ALA A 848 6.62 -9.41 44.71
N SER A 849 7.63 -9.64 45.53
CA SER A 849 7.49 -9.68 47.01
C SER A 849 7.56 -8.31 47.67
N ARG A 850 7.98 -7.26 46.95
CA ARG A 850 8.09 -5.92 47.45
C ARG A 850 6.80 -5.13 47.17
N LYS A 851 6.46 -4.24 48.08
CA LYS A 851 5.32 -3.33 47.90
C LYS A 851 5.66 -2.31 46.80
N LEU A 852 4.89 -2.32 45.72
CA LEU A 852 5.06 -1.35 44.63
C LEU A 852 4.36 -0.06 45.02
N ALA A 853 5.14 1.02 45.11
CA ALA A 853 4.61 2.37 45.26
C ALA A 853 4.48 3.04 43.90
N ILE A 854 3.39 3.75 43.68
CA ILE A 854 3.12 4.50 42.46
C ILE A 854 2.84 5.96 42.81
N ARG A 855 3.46 6.87 42.05
CA ARG A 855 3.22 8.32 42.13
C ARG A 855 2.92 8.86 40.73
N ALA A 856 1.84 9.64 40.62
CA ALA A 856 1.50 10.37 39.41
C ALA A 856 1.81 11.86 39.57
N THR A 857 2.18 12.54 38.48
CA THR A 857 2.44 14.00 38.45
C THR A 857 1.36 14.74 37.69
N GLY A 858 1.40 16.09 37.72
CA GLY A 858 0.55 16.93 36.89
C GLY A 858 -0.94 16.92 37.25
N GLY A 859 -1.31 16.47 38.48
CA GLY A 859 -2.72 16.40 38.89
C GLY A 859 -3.47 15.14 38.42
N ALA A 860 -2.77 14.19 37.82
CA ALA A 860 -3.33 12.85 37.49
C ALA A 860 -3.48 12.03 38.78
N THR A 861 -4.45 11.10 38.77
CA THR A 861 -4.57 10.09 39.81
C THR A 861 -4.25 8.72 39.23
N ALA A 862 -3.54 7.89 40.00
CA ALA A 862 -3.21 6.54 39.60
C ALA A 862 -3.54 5.55 40.72
N ALA A 863 -4.22 4.47 40.38
CA ALA A 863 -4.59 3.39 41.31
C ALA A 863 -4.04 2.06 40.80
N LEU A 864 -3.37 1.35 41.71
CA LEU A 864 -2.84 0.00 41.44
C LEU A 864 -3.93 -1.04 41.85
N ASP A 865 -4.33 -1.88 40.90
CA ASP A 865 -5.19 -3.01 41.21
C ASP A 865 -4.35 -4.17 41.77
N THR A 866 -4.56 -4.45 43.06
CA THR A 866 -3.85 -5.51 43.77
C THR A 866 -4.54 -6.86 43.67
N SER A 867 -5.76 -6.92 43.09
CA SER A 867 -6.58 -8.15 43.02
C SER A 867 -6.24 -9.02 41.78
N SER A 868 -5.58 -8.49 40.77
CA SER A 868 -5.27 -9.19 39.52
C SER A 868 -3.79 -9.57 39.45
N SER A 869 -3.32 -10.54 40.21
CA SER A 869 -1.91 -10.95 40.15
C SER A 869 -1.72 -12.35 39.60
N ASP A 870 -1.20 -12.43 38.38
CA ASP A 870 -0.42 -13.59 37.93
C ASP A 870 1.02 -13.55 38.52
N GLY A 871 1.29 -12.64 39.45
CA GLY A 871 2.57 -12.40 40.12
C GLY A 871 3.58 -11.59 39.33
N THR A 872 3.41 -11.42 38.02
CA THR A 872 4.40 -10.78 37.14
C THR A 872 3.91 -9.48 36.46
N SER A 873 2.61 -9.26 36.38
CA SER A 873 2.03 -8.02 35.85
C SER A 873 0.92 -7.47 36.75
N ARG A 874 0.79 -6.17 36.80
CA ARG A 874 -0.23 -5.47 37.59
C ARG A 874 -0.97 -4.46 36.74
N ARG A 875 -2.29 -4.35 36.98
CA ARG A 875 -3.12 -3.34 36.30
C ARG A 875 -3.00 -2.01 37.06
N VAL A 876 -2.79 -0.92 36.30
CA VAL A 876 -2.76 0.44 36.80
C VAL A 876 -3.83 1.23 36.07
N THR A 877 -4.80 1.79 36.81
CA THR A 877 -5.82 2.68 36.26
C THR A 877 -5.37 4.13 36.54
N ILE A 878 -5.36 4.95 35.48
CA ILE A 878 -4.91 6.33 35.49
C ILE A 878 -6.06 7.20 35.04
N ILE A 879 -6.36 8.27 35.82
CA ILE A 879 -7.26 9.34 35.39
C ILE A 879 -6.40 10.54 35.03
N PHE A 880 -6.48 10.99 33.79
CA PHE A 880 -5.68 12.10 33.28
C PHE A 880 -6.19 13.46 33.80
N PRO A 881 -5.31 14.45 34.05
CA PRO A 881 -5.72 15.72 34.59
C PRO A 881 -6.58 16.49 33.59
N LEU A 882 -7.54 17.29 34.09
CA LEU A 882 -8.33 18.21 33.28
C LEU A 882 -7.52 19.41 32.81
N ALA A 883 -6.56 19.86 33.62
CA ALA A 883 -5.71 21.01 33.32
C ALA A 883 -4.59 20.65 32.36
N GLY A 884 -4.16 21.60 31.52
CA GLY A 884 -3.02 21.43 30.60
C GLY A 884 -3.33 20.63 29.36
N ALA A 885 -4.59 20.42 28.99
CA ALA A 885 -4.98 19.76 27.76
C ALA A 885 -4.54 20.57 26.54
N ASN A 886 -3.98 19.88 25.54
CA ASN A 886 -3.66 20.47 24.24
C ASN A 886 -4.92 20.67 23.36
N ALA A 887 -4.74 21.15 22.12
CA ALA A 887 -5.83 21.44 21.18
C ALA A 887 -6.65 20.18 20.78
N ASP A 888 -6.07 18.99 20.92
CA ASP A 888 -6.75 17.72 20.66
C ASP A 888 -7.40 17.12 21.92
N GLY A 889 -7.31 17.81 23.06
CA GLY A 889 -7.92 17.43 24.34
C GLY A 889 -7.08 16.47 25.19
N TYR A 890 -5.80 16.25 24.84
CA TYR A 890 -4.89 15.37 25.59
C TYR A 890 -4.12 16.13 26.66
N SER A 891 -3.98 15.52 27.83
CA SER A 891 -3.11 15.99 28.90
C SER A 891 -2.03 14.95 29.21
N SER A 892 -0.91 15.42 29.77
CA SER A 892 0.26 14.58 30.05
C SER A 892 0.39 14.26 31.52
N THR A 893 0.96 13.08 31.86
CA THR A 893 1.37 12.72 33.22
C THR A 893 2.63 11.87 33.18
N THR A 894 3.38 11.90 34.27
CA THR A 894 4.48 10.95 34.51
C THR A 894 4.12 10.08 35.70
N LEU A 895 4.17 8.77 35.49
CA LEU A 895 4.09 7.80 36.58
C LEU A 895 5.49 7.40 36.99
N THR A 896 5.73 7.40 38.28
CA THR A 896 6.97 6.90 38.86
C THR A 896 6.66 5.68 39.72
N PHE A 897 7.32 4.59 39.43
CA PHE A 897 7.23 3.33 40.18
C PHE A 897 8.50 3.13 40.98
N SER A 898 8.36 2.80 42.23
CA SER A 898 9.47 2.45 43.13
C SER A 898 9.10 1.22 43.94
N THR A 899 10.11 0.41 44.28
CA THR A 899 9.93 -0.72 45.18
C THR A 899 10.29 -0.27 46.57
N GLU A 900 9.33 -0.24 47.49
CA GLU A 900 9.55 -0.03 48.90
C GLU A 900 10.21 -1.29 49.52
N ALA A 901 11.15 -1.10 50.45
CA ALA A 901 11.62 -2.22 51.27
C ALA A 901 10.45 -2.79 52.08
N PRO A 902 10.39 -4.14 52.28
CA PRO A 902 9.27 -4.78 52.97
C PRO A 902 9.11 -4.30 54.41
#